data_8dc7848b51e6b36a653a6096fb3fe127
#
_entry.id   8dc7848b51e6b36a653a6096fb3fe127
#
_cell.length_a   1.000
_cell.length_b   1.000
_cell.length_c   1.000
_cell.angle_alpha   90.00
_cell.angle_beta   90.00
_cell.angle_gamma   90.00
#
_symmetry.space_group_name_H-M   'P 1'
#
loop_
_entity.id
_entity.type
_entity.pdbx_description
1 polymer ?
#
loop_
_entity_poly.entity_id
_entity_poly.type
_entity_poly.pdbx_seq_one_letter_code
_entity_poly.pdbx_strand_id
1 'polypeptide(L)'
;MKKSLSSIFSIVILLITGAQDCSVEVWDYEQNPKLTYDFNHLDLDMTIDPVNETVKGVATYSISAKIPAQTEVILHAAALEIDAVTFDGDEKEFSVSGDSLIIDLADTLSMTNESELAITWQGRSIYGTHKDRFGTMWSSLNPKSQRHWLPVYDHPRVAFSVDADITVPANLDVVFNGNLVSDQVTSADTKTVSWKVDTAIPATGLNFAVGKFHSSEAQSGINKVRVFGETGVVTADEVQEILSEAIQSKRVLENELSFEYPWEALNVVILEDNFWDEKADAAGVIYLAKNRGALTTQLQRSLVAQWFGQYQRTENISSQYEIFEIIRRSAFNVAGFESNEIGNIDSLFSLKSWNALNICCEVAQPFFKRTIEQSLSELIKKESGVVSGSFYTDYWYEQTGIPFPLIETKKFEISDTEAQTDSLSYGLDLEFDEMNSTVTAYFTSLSGSGEDLQSLDMTIFTFDDSTTSEVTFTGERDSTKIEVPATVEYVRFSSGSTDIEEIRLERFPVMFLLAQLRSSNVEDRRLAAGLLSYHTDNPDLQLALKDALNAETDVQAKANLLSTLGAFTAGATGTEIQYMQEVNSDHEEIQIAALEALSNYKEDENVPGVIQQKMERTSSSDVFTVAKRSFLEVADLPRKISATKRLIQIDTTGARSLSLLKEIISTDTTTQSQQIAEELISFEFPYSTRIGALNLLLKHVEDGDYWGSKIVELSSDFDPRIRLKVLEGLKFLSETDAENISDAVLISEFDLRVLMSGKEL
;
A
#
# COMPACT_ATOMS: atom_id res chain seq x y z
N MET A 1 -39.62 -22.88 7.53
CA MET A 1 -38.16 -22.92 7.60
C MET A 1 -37.44 -22.78 6.25
N LYS A 2 -38.09 -22.85 5.09
CA LYS A 2 -37.42 -22.68 3.75
C LYS A 2 -37.48 -21.27 3.13
N LYS A 3 -38.07 -20.29 3.80
CA LYS A 3 -38.14 -18.89 3.28
C LYS A 3 -37.27 -17.86 4.00
N SER A 4 -36.59 -18.23 5.09
CA SER A 4 -35.65 -17.35 5.80
C SER A 4 -34.19 -17.53 5.34
N LEU A 5 -33.85 -18.65 4.72
CA LEU A 5 -32.52 -18.89 4.15
C LEU A 5 -32.27 -18.17 2.80
N SER A 6 -33.34 -17.84 2.07
CA SER A 6 -33.21 -17.23 0.73
C SER A 6 -32.78 -15.75 0.76
N SER A 7 -32.92 -15.05 1.87
CA SER A 7 -32.52 -13.64 1.99
C SER A 7 -31.06 -13.46 2.43
N ILE A 8 -30.48 -14.50 3.05
CA ILE A 8 -29.05 -14.53 3.40
C ILE A 8 -28.22 -14.93 2.15
N PHE A 9 -28.80 -15.74 1.26
CA PHE A 9 -28.14 -16.24 0.05
C PHE A 9 -27.80 -15.17 -1.00
N SER A 10 -28.50 -14.03 -1.02
CA SER A 10 -28.25 -12.97 -2.01
C SER A 10 -27.08 -12.05 -1.66
N ILE A 11 -26.59 -12.05 -0.42
CA ILE A 11 -25.55 -11.14 0.06
C ILE A 11 -24.13 -11.73 -0.13
N VAL A 12 -24.00 -13.03 -0.15
CA VAL A 12 -22.68 -13.71 -0.18
C VAL A 12 -22.16 -13.96 -1.61
N ILE A 13 -23.05 -14.01 -2.63
CA ILE A 13 -22.62 -14.19 -4.05
C ILE A 13 -21.77 -12.99 -4.57
N LEU A 14 -21.75 -11.87 -3.87
CA LEU A 14 -20.89 -10.70 -4.26
C LEU A 14 -19.44 -10.82 -3.81
N LEU A 15 -19.09 -11.78 -2.95
CA LEU A 15 -17.74 -11.91 -2.39
C LEU A 15 -16.75 -12.73 -3.26
N ILE A 16 -17.20 -13.40 -4.31
CA ILE A 16 -16.34 -14.35 -5.05
C ILE A 16 -15.81 -13.81 -6.39
N THR A 17 -16.29 -12.68 -6.92
CA THR A 17 -15.92 -12.23 -8.27
C THR A 17 -14.99 -11.01 -8.35
N GLY A 18 -14.47 -10.52 -7.26
CA GLY A 18 -13.57 -9.37 -7.29
C GLY A 18 -12.72 -9.27 -6.05
N ALA A 19 -11.44 -9.57 -6.17
CA ALA A 19 -10.47 -9.41 -5.10
C ALA A 19 -10.16 -7.94 -4.76
N GLN A 20 -11.11 -7.01 -4.92
CA GLN A 20 -10.91 -5.59 -4.62
C GLN A 20 -12.11 -4.84 -4.03
N ASP A 21 -13.28 -5.46 -3.91
CA ASP A 21 -14.44 -4.83 -3.28
C ASP A 21 -15.13 -5.80 -2.31
N CYS A 22 -14.52 -6.04 -1.15
CA CYS A 22 -15.29 -6.41 0.02
C CYS A 22 -16.05 -5.16 0.45
N SER A 23 -17.25 -4.97 -0.09
CA SER A 23 -18.11 -3.88 0.32
C SER A 23 -18.37 -4.00 1.82
N VAL A 24 -18.05 -2.96 2.54
CA VAL A 24 -18.19 -2.76 4.00
C VAL A 24 -19.64 -2.97 4.50
N GLU A 25 -20.61 -3.12 3.60
CA GLU A 25 -22.05 -3.17 3.91
C GLU A 25 -22.49 -4.32 4.83
N VAL A 26 -21.77 -5.44 4.86
CA VAL A 26 -22.16 -6.62 5.68
C VAL A 26 -21.80 -6.43 7.16
N TRP A 27 -20.82 -5.58 7.45
CA TRP A 27 -20.23 -5.41 8.79
C TRP A 27 -20.48 -4.02 9.38
N ASP A 28 -21.43 -3.25 8.82
CA ASP A 28 -21.71 -1.90 9.27
C ASP A 28 -22.40 -1.85 10.64
N TYR A 29 -22.11 -0.80 11.40
CA TYR A 29 -22.76 -0.56 12.69
C TYR A 29 -24.18 -0.02 12.52
N GLU A 30 -25.03 -0.23 13.52
CA GLU A 30 -26.32 0.44 13.58
C GLU A 30 -26.12 1.97 13.56
N GLN A 31 -26.76 2.66 12.61
CA GLN A 31 -26.52 4.09 12.38
C GLN A 31 -27.01 4.98 13.54
N ASN A 32 -28.09 4.60 14.21
CA ASN A 32 -28.71 5.36 15.30
C ASN A 32 -29.04 4.45 16.49
N PRO A 33 -28.06 3.93 17.21
CA PRO A 33 -28.32 3.12 18.39
C PRO A 33 -29.00 3.95 19.47
N LYS A 34 -30.01 3.37 20.12
CA LYS A 34 -30.67 3.99 21.28
C LYS A 34 -29.78 3.80 22.52
N LEU A 35 -28.82 4.69 22.70
CA LEU A 35 -27.98 4.70 23.88
C LEU A 35 -28.77 5.29 25.08
N THR A 36 -29.28 4.42 25.92
CA THR A 36 -30.10 4.79 27.10
C THR A 36 -29.27 4.90 28.38
N TYR A 37 -27.97 4.56 28.30
CA TYR A 37 -26.98 4.66 29.37
C TYR A 37 -25.62 5.05 28.79
N ASP A 38 -24.76 5.60 29.67
CA ASP A 38 -23.37 5.92 29.38
C ASP A 38 -22.43 4.93 30.05
N PHE A 39 -21.34 4.64 29.37
CA PHE A 39 -20.16 4.02 29.92
C PHE A 39 -19.13 5.12 30.15
N ASN A 40 -18.68 5.30 31.41
CA ASN A 40 -17.77 6.38 31.78
C ASN A 40 -16.31 5.89 31.90
N HIS A 41 -16.15 4.70 32.44
CA HIS A 41 -14.83 4.08 32.68
C HIS A 41 -14.89 2.56 32.54
N LEU A 42 -13.77 1.95 32.16
CA LEU A 42 -13.54 0.51 32.12
C LEU A 42 -12.29 0.17 32.92
N ASP A 43 -12.45 -0.59 33.99
CA ASP A 43 -11.36 -1.36 34.62
C ASP A 43 -11.32 -2.76 34.00
N LEU A 44 -10.19 -3.09 33.36
CA LEU A 44 -10.03 -4.33 32.59
C LEU A 44 -8.91 -5.19 33.18
N ASP A 45 -9.26 -6.31 33.82
CA ASP A 45 -8.30 -7.36 34.20
C ASP A 45 -8.42 -8.51 33.17
N MET A 46 -7.39 -8.69 32.33
CA MET A 46 -7.44 -9.61 31.22
C MET A 46 -6.19 -10.50 31.15
N THR A 47 -6.39 -11.79 30.93
CA THR A 47 -5.32 -12.74 30.61
C THR A 47 -5.41 -13.13 29.13
N ILE A 48 -4.30 -13.03 28.40
CA ILE A 48 -4.17 -13.41 27.00
C ILE A 48 -3.21 -14.60 26.89
N ASP A 49 -3.64 -15.66 26.24
CA ASP A 49 -2.82 -16.81 25.88
C ASP A 49 -2.67 -16.90 24.34
N PRO A 50 -1.59 -16.37 23.76
CA PRO A 50 -1.37 -16.41 22.32
C PRO A 50 -1.16 -17.82 21.76
N VAL A 51 -0.77 -18.79 22.58
CA VAL A 51 -0.57 -20.18 22.14
C VAL A 51 -1.91 -20.82 21.79
N ASN A 52 -2.87 -20.69 22.70
CA ASN A 52 -4.23 -21.25 22.54
C ASN A 52 -5.22 -20.26 21.91
N GLU A 53 -4.78 -19.02 21.63
CA GLU A 53 -5.60 -17.93 21.06
C GLU A 53 -6.82 -17.60 21.94
N THR A 54 -6.65 -17.67 23.26
CA THR A 54 -7.73 -17.43 24.20
C THR A 54 -7.55 -16.15 24.99
N VAL A 55 -8.68 -15.56 25.36
CA VAL A 55 -8.78 -14.40 26.25
C VAL A 55 -9.75 -14.74 27.40
N LYS A 56 -9.49 -14.23 28.58
CA LYS A 56 -10.38 -14.31 29.73
C LYS A 56 -10.12 -13.15 30.69
N GLY A 57 -11.12 -12.79 31.47
CA GLY A 57 -10.93 -11.73 32.46
C GLY A 57 -12.19 -11.23 33.11
N VAL A 58 -12.07 -10.05 33.69
CA VAL A 58 -13.16 -9.28 34.28
C VAL A 58 -13.15 -7.87 33.67
N ALA A 59 -14.28 -7.47 33.08
CA ALA A 59 -14.52 -6.12 32.61
C ALA A 59 -15.46 -5.41 33.57
N THR A 60 -14.97 -4.40 34.29
CA THR A 60 -15.74 -3.64 35.22
C THR A 60 -16.01 -2.24 34.68
N TYR A 61 -17.27 -1.97 34.38
CA TYR A 61 -17.72 -0.70 33.80
C TYR A 61 -18.32 0.19 34.87
N SER A 62 -17.93 1.48 34.93
CA SER A 62 -18.71 2.54 35.56
C SER A 62 -19.78 3.02 34.59
N ILE A 63 -21.07 2.82 34.96
CA ILE A 63 -22.20 3.15 34.07
C ILE A 63 -23.20 4.09 34.77
N SER A 64 -23.92 4.89 33.93
CA SER A 64 -25.02 5.76 34.42
C SER A 64 -26.15 5.81 33.38
N ALA A 65 -27.39 6.05 33.82
CA ALA A 65 -28.53 6.15 32.92
C ALA A 65 -28.61 7.53 32.24
N LYS A 66 -28.97 7.53 30.95
CA LYS A 66 -29.34 8.76 30.19
C LYS A 66 -30.83 9.06 30.27
N ILE A 67 -31.63 8.05 30.49
CA ILE A 67 -33.10 8.16 30.56
C ILE A 67 -33.61 7.52 31.87
N PRO A 68 -34.72 8.01 32.42
CA PRO A 68 -35.32 7.44 33.64
C PRO A 68 -35.78 5.99 33.43
N ALA A 69 -35.81 5.24 34.54
CA ALA A 69 -36.36 3.89 34.63
C ALA A 69 -35.63 2.84 33.73
N GLN A 70 -34.34 3.00 33.55
CA GLN A 70 -33.50 2.01 32.86
C GLN A 70 -33.20 0.84 33.81
N THR A 71 -33.71 -0.35 33.47
CA THR A 71 -33.55 -1.58 34.29
C THR A 71 -32.79 -2.69 33.56
N GLU A 72 -32.40 -2.47 32.31
CA GLU A 72 -31.71 -3.44 31.49
C GLU A 72 -30.47 -2.80 30.88
N VAL A 73 -29.37 -3.54 30.81
CA VAL A 73 -28.15 -3.16 30.08
C VAL A 73 -27.87 -4.20 29.01
N ILE A 74 -27.60 -3.75 27.80
CA ILE A 74 -27.24 -4.59 26.67
C ILE A 74 -25.79 -4.31 26.27
N LEU A 75 -24.98 -5.37 26.17
CA LEU A 75 -23.64 -5.34 25.62
C LEU A 75 -23.56 -6.33 24.46
N HIS A 76 -22.44 -6.30 23.74
CA HIS A 76 -22.15 -7.31 22.72
C HIS A 76 -21.08 -8.28 23.24
N ALA A 77 -21.30 -9.58 23.01
CA ALA A 77 -20.38 -10.66 23.39
C ALA A 77 -20.57 -11.83 22.40
N ALA A 78 -19.75 -11.83 21.33
CA ALA A 78 -19.90 -12.84 20.28
C ALA A 78 -18.95 -14.01 20.50
N ALA A 79 -19.51 -15.22 20.64
CA ALA A 79 -18.76 -16.46 20.89
C ALA A 79 -17.89 -16.42 22.17
N LEU A 80 -18.27 -15.60 23.14
CA LEU A 80 -17.68 -15.56 24.48
C LEU A 80 -18.57 -16.30 25.47
N GLU A 81 -17.97 -17.06 26.36
CA GLU A 81 -18.63 -17.65 27.52
C GLU A 81 -18.65 -16.64 28.65
N ILE A 82 -19.84 -16.27 29.12
CA ILE A 82 -20.04 -15.36 30.26
C ILE A 82 -20.22 -16.21 31.51
N ASP A 83 -19.27 -16.10 32.42
CA ASP A 83 -19.25 -16.91 33.65
C ASP A 83 -20.10 -16.27 34.77
N ALA A 84 -20.05 -14.92 34.88
CA ALA A 84 -20.79 -14.19 35.91
C ALA A 84 -21.01 -12.72 35.52
N VAL A 85 -22.09 -12.14 36.03
CA VAL A 85 -22.37 -10.71 35.93
C VAL A 85 -22.74 -10.20 37.34
N THR A 86 -22.10 -9.11 37.81
CA THR A 86 -22.48 -8.43 39.06
C THR A 86 -22.78 -6.96 38.79
N PHE A 87 -23.72 -6.40 39.54
CA PHE A 87 -24.07 -4.99 39.54
C PHE A 87 -24.04 -4.44 40.98
N ASP A 88 -23.18 -3.46 41.24
CA ASP A 88 -22.84 -2.94 42.55
C ASP A 88 -22.50 -4.06 43.57
N GLY A 89 -21.84 -5.13 43.08
CA GLY A 89 -21.41 -6.29 43.84
C GLY A 89 -22.47 -7.40 43.99
N ASP A 90 -23.70 -7.19 43.57
CA ASP A 90 -24.77 -8.19 43.55
C ASP A 90 -24.83 -8.98 42.25
N GLU A 91 -24.89 -10.30 42.32
CA GLU A 91 -25.05 -11.17 41.13
C GLU A 91 -26.36 -10.91 40.43
N LYS A 92 -26.30 -10.83 39.07
CA LYS A 92 -27.45 -10.55 38.22
C LYS A 92 -27.73 -11.66 37.22
N GLU A 93 -29.02 -11.81 36.89
CA GLU A 93 -29.43 -12.70 35.80
C GLU A 93 -29.11 -12.07 34.46
N PHE A 94 -28.62 -12.88 33.52
CA PHE A 94 -28.33 -12.46 32.17
C PHE A 94 -28.74 -13.52 31.15
N SER A 95 -28.86 -13.12 29.89
CA SER A 95 -29.07 -14.00 28.78
C SER A 95 -28.21 -13.58 27.59
N VAL A 96 -27.77 -14.56 26.78
CA VAL A 96 -27.04 -14.31 25.54
C VAL A 96 -27.93 -14.70 24.37
N SER A 97 -28.14 -13.78 23.45
CA SER A 97 -28.93 -13.98 22.23
C SER A 97 -28.18 -13.46 21.00
N GLY A 98 -27.69 -14.38 20.17
CA GLY A 98 -26.79 -14.02 19.08
C GLY A 98 -25.45 -13.50 19.65
N ASP A 99 -25.10 -12.27 19.32
CA ASP A 99 -23.94 -11.54 19.84
C ASP A 99 -24.29 -10.52 20.93
N SER A 100 -25.51 -10.55 21.46
CA SER A 100 -25.97 -9.64 22.51
C SER A 100 -26.02 -10.32 23.88
N LEU A 101 -25.37 -9.69 24.87
CA LEU A 101 -25.47 -9.98 26.29
C LEU A 101 -26.49 -9.05 26.89
N ILE A 102 -27.62 -9.60 27.37
CA ILE A 102 -28.72 -8.85 27.95
C ILE A 102 -28.71 -9.10 29.46
N ILE A 103 -28.61 -8.04 30.25
CA ILE A 103 -28.45 -8.06 31.71
C ILE A 103 -29.67 -7.38 32.35
N ASP A 104 -30.41 -8.09 33.19
CA ASP A 104 -31.49 -7.53 34.02
C ASP A 104 -30.92 -7.03 35.35
N LEU A 105 -30.97 -5.71 35.54
CA LEU A 105 -30.45 -5.08 36.75
C LEU A 105 -31.35 -5.31 37.96
N ALA A 106 -32.62 -5.69 37.76
CA ALA A 106 -33.69 -5.78 38.79
C ALA A 106 -34.02 -4.41 39.43
N ASP A 107 -33.05 -3.50 39.49
CA ASP A 107 -33.17 -2.14 40.03
C ASP A 107 -32.97 -1.10 38.93
N THR A 108 -33.41 0.13 39.17
CA THR A 108 -33.30 1.23 38.21
C THR A 108 -31.90 1.84 38.25
N LEU A 109 -31.22 1.88 37.10
CA LEU A 109 -29.93 2.58 36.96
C LEU A 109 -30.07 4.07 37.25
N SER A 110 -29.15 4.62 38.03
CA SER A 110 -29.17 6.04 38.44
C SER A 110 -28.76 6.96 37.26
N MET A 111 -29.41 8.11 37.15
CA MET A 111 -29.03 9.18 36.23
C MET A 111 -27.97 10.14 36.81
N THR A 112 -27.70 10.07 38.08
CA THR A 112 -26.83 11.03 38.80
C THR A 112 -25.62 10.40 39.45
N ASN A 113 -25.68 9.12 39.71
CA ASN A 113 -24.59 8.36 40.35
C ASN A 113 -24.15 7.26 39.37
N GLU A 114 -22.87 7.02 39.35
CA GLU A 114 -22.32 5.86 38.62
C GLU A 114 -22.56 4.60 39.46
N SER A 115 -22.81 3.49 38.77
CA SER A 115 -22.90 2.15 39.32
C SER A 115 -21.85 1.27 38.64
N GLU A 116 -21.42 0.22 39.33
CA GLU A 116 -20.42 -0.72 38.85
C GLU A 116 -21.06 -1.96 38.25
N LEU A 117 -20.73 -2.24 36.95
CA LEU A 117 -21.15 -3.44 36.24
C LEU A 117 -19.93 -4.29 35.94
N ALA A 118 -19.75 -5.43 36.59
CA ALA A 118 -18.63 -6.33 36.32
C ALA A 118 -19.08 -7.59 35.61
N ILE A 119 -18.34 -7.99 34.59
CA ILE A 119 -18.64 -9.14 33.72
C ILE A 119 -17.37 -10.02 33.68
N THR A 120 -17.51 -11.27 34.12
CA THR A 120 -16.46 -12.28 34.02
C THR A 120 -16.70 -13.11 32.77
N TRP A 121 -15.67 -13.23 31.94
CA TRP A 121 -15.79 -13.96 30.67
C TRP A 121 -14.53 -14.75 30.31
N GLN A 122 -14.70 -15.68 29.39
CA GLN A 122 -13.63 -16.37 28.69
C GLN A 122 -14.03 -16.75 27.27
N GLY A 123 -13.04 -16.97 26.40
CA GLY A 123 -13.33 -17.47 25.06
C GLY A 123 -12.12 -17.51 24.14
N ARG A 124 -12.33 -18.15 23.00
CA ARG A 124 -11.45 -18.08 21.85
C ARG A 124 -12.09 -17.15 20.84
N SER A 125 -11.34 -16.12 20.43
CA SER A 125 -11.87 -15.20 19.44
C SER A 125 -12.02 -15.87 18.06
N ILE A 126 -13.20 -15.73 17.47
CA ILE A 126 -13.52 -16.32 16.15
C ILE A 126 -13.42 -15.30 15.00
N TYR A 127 -13.25 -14.02 15.33
CA TYR A 127 -13.15 -12.93 14.33
C TYR A 127 -12.33 -11.73 14.83
N GLY A 128 -12.31 -11.50 16.13
CA GLY A 128 -11.79 -10.26 16.75
C GLY A 128 -10.28 -10.24 16.97
N THR A 129 -9.55 -11.30 16.65
CA THR A 129 -8.09 -11.35 16.83
C THR A 129 -7.40 -12.03 15.66
N HIS A 130 -6.12 -11.74 15.50
CA HIS A 130 -5.21 -12.37 14.56
C HIS A 130 -4.00 -12.95 15.28
N LYS A 131 -3.35 -13.94 14.67
CA LYS A 131 -2.08 -14.49 15.12
C LYS A 131 -1.23 -14.81 13.89
N ASP A 132 0.03 -14.41 13.93
CA ASP A 132 0.97 -14.66 12.85
C ASP A 132 1.89 -15.86 13.10
N ARG A 133 2.79 -16.08 12.15
CA ARG A 133 3.78 -17.17 12.19
C ARG A 133 4.86 -16.99 13.27
N PHE A 134 5.06 -15.80 13.78
CA PHE A 134 6.00 -15.52 14.88
C PHE A 134 5.36 -15.71 16.25
N GLY A 135 4.06 -15.95 16.29
CA GLY A 135 3.28 -16.15 17.50
C GLY A 135 2.78 -14.84 18.11
N THR A 136 2.91 -13.73 17.41
CA THR A 136 2.31 -12.45 17.82
C THR A 136 0.81 -12.52 17.61
N MET A 137 0.06 -12.15 18.66
CA MET A 137 -1.40 -12.07 18.64
C MET A 137 -1.84 -10.63 18.83
N TRP A 138 -2.77 -10.15 18.02
CA TRP A 138 -3.32 -8.80 18.16
C TRP A 138 -4.82 -8.76 17.88
N SER A 139 -5.51 -7.76 18.42
CA SER A 139 -6.93 -7.56 18.17
C SER A 139 -7.14 -6.94 16.79
N SER A 140 -8.13 -7.44 16.05
CA SER A 140 -8.53 -6.91 14.75
C SER A 140 -9.13 -5.51 14.88
N LEU A 141 -8.88 -4.65 13.88
CA LEU A 141 -9.44 -3.29 13.76
C LEU A 141 -10.67 -3.24 12.86
N ASN A 142 -11.11 -4.36 12.34
CA ASN A 142 -12.32 -4.45 11.52
C ASN A 142 -13.57 -4.10 12.34
N PRO A 143 -14.64 -3.58 11.71
CA PRO A 143 -15.90 -3.32 12.41
C PRO A 143 -16.43 -4.55 13.14
N LYS A 144 -17.00 -4.33 14.33
CA LYS A 144 -17.60 -5.38 15.19
C LYS A 144 -16.61 -6.44 15.70
N SER A 145 -15.30 -6.18 15.65
CA SER A 145 -14.29 -7.14 16.09
C SER A 145 -14.13 -7.17 17.62
N GLN A 146 -14.37 -6.06 18.34
CA GLN A 146 -14.15 -5.96 19.79
C GLN A 146 -15.03 -6.93 20.57
N ARG A 147 -16.27 -7.12 20.17
CA ARG A 147 -17.22 -8.06 20.82
C ARG A 147 -16.80 -9.52 20.81
N HIS A 148 -15.79 -9.87 20.01
CA HIS A 148 -15.27 -11.25 19.91
C HIS A 148 -14.14 -11.56 20.91
N TRP A 149 -13.66 -10.54 21.65
CA TRP A 149 -12.62 -10.76 22.67
C TRP A 149 -12.92 -10.02 23.98
N LEU A 150 -13.89 -9.11 23.99
CA LEU A 150 -14.31 -8.33 25.15
C LEU A 150 -15.83 -8.17 25.15
N PRO A 151 -16.55 -8.45 26.25
CA PRO A 151 -17.94 -8.03 26.41
C PRO A 151 -18.02 -6.49 26.47
N VAL A 152 -18.52 -5.85 25.40
CA VAL A 152 -18.49 -4.39 25.26
C VAL A 152 -19.68 -3.90 24.43
N TYR A 153 -20.15 -2.69 24.66
CA TYR A 153 -21.05 -2.07 23.68
C TYR A 153 -20.23 -1.61 22.47
N ASP A 154 -20.02 -2.54 21.54
CA ASP A 154 -19.12 -2.42 20.40
C ASP A 154 -19.73 -1.48 19.34
N HIS A 155 -19.55 -0.17 19.56
CA HIS A 155 -20.06 0.87 18.70
C HIS A 155 -19.20 2.14 18.81
N PRO A 156 -18.87 2.84 17.68
CA PRO A 156 -17.95 3.99 17.70
C PRO A 156 -18.48 5.22 18.47
N ARG A 157 -19.78 5.28 18.76
CA ARG A 157 -20.39 6.36 19.57
C ARG A 157 -20.21 6.16 21.07
N VAL A 158 -19.90 4.96 21.52
CA VAL A 158 -19.61 4.66 22.93
C VAL A 158 -18.12 4.91 23.16
N ALA A 159 -17.81 5.70 24.17
CA ALA A 159 -16.45 6.02 24.54
C ALA A 159 -16.29 6.11 26.04
N PHE A 160 -15.17 5.65 26.56
CA PHE A 160 -14.83 5.62 27.98
C PHE A 160 -13.33 5.68 28.19
N SER A 161 -12.91 6.08 29.39
CA SER A 161 -11.53 5.96 29.86
C SER A 161 -11.24 4.51 30.26
N VAL A 162 -9.96 4.10 30.29
CA VAL A 162 -9.61 2.69 30.55
C VAL A 162 -8.39 2.60 31.47
N ASP A 163 -8.48 1.78 32.49
CA ASP A 163 -7.36 1.21 33.20
C ASP A 163 -7.31 -0.30 32.91
N ALA A 164 -6.19 -0.82 32.41
CA ALA A 164 -6.08 -2.20 31.96
C ALA A 164 -4.86 -2.91 32.56
N ASP A 165 -5.10 -4.03 33.22
CA ASP A 165 -4.11 -4.98 33.72
C ASP A 165 -4.12 -6.24 32.83
N ILE A 166 -3.07 -6.42 31.99
CA ILE A 166 -3.01 -7.50 31.02
C ILE A 166 -1.95 -8.51 31.42
N THR A 167 -2.37 -9.72 31.75
CA THR A 167 -1.50 -10.85 32.11
C THR A 167 -1.19 -11.72 30.90
N VAL A 168 0.11 -11.96 30.68
CA VAL A 168 0.64 -12.73 29.53
C VAL A 168 1.79 -13.64 29.98
N PRO A 169 2.26 -14.60 29.15
CA PRO A 169 3.53 -15.29 29.37
C PRO A 169 4.69 -14.32 29.58
N ALA A 170 5.54 -14.58 30.57
CA ALA A 170 6.58 -13.66 31.07
C ALA A 170 7.60 -13.20 30.00
N ASN A 171 7.76 -13.97 28.92
CA ASN A 171 8.69 -13.69 27.82
C ASN A 171 8.07 -12.91 26.65
N LEU A 172 6.81 -12.47 26.77
CA LEU A 172 6.11 -11.71 25.75
C LEU A 172 5.88 -10.26 26.21
N ASP A 173 5.86 -9.34 25.28
CA ASP A 173 5.55 -7.94 25.52
C ASP A 173 4.08 -7.69 25.18
N VAL A 174 3.52 -6.66 25.83
CA VAL A 174 2.13 -6.21 25.63
C VAL A 174 2.14 -4.77 25.15
N VAL A 175 1.39 -4.50 24.08
CA VAL A 175 1.05 -3.14 23.65
C VAL A 175 -0.47 -2.97 23.80
N PHE A 176 -0.87 -1.84 24.35
CA PHE A 176 -2.27 -1.47 24.51
C PHE A 176 -2.45 0.03 24.25
N ASN A 177 -3.68 0.54 24.31
CA ASN A 177 -3.97 1.95 24.22
C ASN A 177 -3.37 2.73 25.42
N GLY A 178 -3.00 3.99 25.21
CA GLY A 178 -2.58 4.92 26.26
C GLY A 178 -1.15 4.75 26.77
N ASN A 179 -0.95 5.04 28.05
CA ASN A 179 0.36 5.02 28.70
C ASN A 179 0.63 3.70 29.41
N LEU A 180 1.83 3.17 29.21
CA LEU A 180 2.37 2.09 30.04
C LEU A 180 2.62 2.60 31.45
N VAL A 181 1.98 1.98 32.44
CA VAL A 181 2.08 2.31 33.86
C VAL A 181 3.09 1.40 34.55
N SER A 182 2.98 0.09 34.37
CA SER A 182 3.89 -0.90 34.94
C SER A 182 4.04 -2.15 34.06
N ASP A 183 5.18 -2.83 34.19
CA ASP A 183 5.46 -4.17 33.62
C ASP A 183 6.09 -5.00 34.72
N GLN A 184 5.34 -5.95 35.29
CA GLN A 184 5.74 -6.68 36.50
C GLN A 184 5.62 -8.19 36.31
N VAL A 185 6.71 -8.90 36.53
CA VAL A 185 6.71 -10.36 36.60
C VAL A 185 5.91 -10.80 37.81
N THR A 186 4.79 -11.47 37.62
CA THR A 186 3.87 -11.93 38.66
C THR A 186 4.13 -13.37 39.08
N SER A 187 4.74 -14.19 38.23
CA SER A 187 5.21 -15.54 38.53
C SER A 187 6.40 -15.91 37.65
N ALA A 188 6.91 -17.15 37.77
CA ALA A 188 7.97 -17.66 36.92
C ALA A 188 7.57 -17.68 35.42
N ASP A 189 6.28 -17.85 35.15
CA ASP A 189 5.74 -18.10 33.80
C ASP A 189 4.90 -16.93 33.26
N THR A 190 4.51 -15.96 34.12
CA THR A 190 3.60 -14.87 33.73
C THR A 190 4.08 -13.51 34.22
N LYS A 191 3.69 -12.47 33.49
CA LYS A 191 3.80 -11.07 33.89
C LYS A 191 2.46 -10.35 33.69
N THR A 192 2.26 -9.27 34.45
CA THR A 192 1.12 -8.36 34.28
C THR A 192 1.64 -6.99 33.85
N VAL A 193 1.09 -6.45 32.80
CA VAL A 193 1.44 -5.15 32.21
C VAL A 193 0.23 -4.23 32.35
N SER A 194 0.42 -3.11 33.11
CA SER A 194 -0.65 -2.15 33.37
C SER A 194 -0.59 -0.98 32.38
N TRP A 195 -1.72 -0.64 31.82
CA TRP A 195 -1.91 0.47 30.89
C TRP A 195 -3.01 1.40 31.36
N LYS A 196 -2.91 2.69 31.01
CA LYS A 196 -3.90 3.70 31.38
C LYS A 196 -4.22 4.65 30.23
N VAL A 197 -5.52 4.90 30.05
CA VAL A 197 -6.10 5.83 29.09
C VAL A 197 -7.04 6.79 29.82
N ASP A 198 -6.62 8.03 30.03
CA ASP A 198 -7.44 9.04 30.74
C ASP A 198 -8.45 9.72 29.78
N THR A 199 -8.10 9.93 28.50
CA THR A 199 -9.01 10.46 27.47
C THR A 199 -9.97 9.37 27.02
N ALA A 200 -11.27 9.64 27.03
CA ALA A 200 -12.26 8.66 26.60
C ALA A 200 -12.05 8.23 25.15
N ILE A 201 -11.74 6.97 24.92
CA ILE A 201 -11.56 6.37 23.60
C ILE A 201 -12.83 5.65 23.14
N PRO A 202 -13.11 5.58 21.81
CA PRO A 202 -14.23 4.80 21.32
C PRO A 202 -14.06 3.33 21.66
N ALA A 203 -15.15 2.64 21.98
CA ALA A 203 -15.14 1.19 22.22
C ALA A 203 -14.46 0.43 21.07
N THR A 204 -14.72 0.85 19.83
CA THR A 204 -14.11 0.31 18.60
C THR A 204 -12.64 0.66 18.42
N GLY A 205 -12.09 1.54 19.24
CA GLY A 205 -10.68 1.93 19.26
C GLY A 205 -9.84 1.18 20.30
N LEU A 206 -10.48 0.30 21.11
CA LEU A 206 -9.75 -0.60 22.01
C LEU A 206 -8.92 -1.59 21.23
N ASN A 207 -7.67 -1.79 21.66
CA ASN A 207 -6.76 -2.63 20.93
C ASN A 207 -5.64 -3.19 21.80
N PHE A 208 -5.14 -4.37 21.47
CA PHE A 208 -3.96 -4.97 22.07
C PHE A 208 -3.08 -5.66 21.04
N ALA A 209 -1.77 -5.78 21.32
CA ALA A 209 -0.86 -6.72 20.68
C ALA A 209 0.03 -7.38 21.73
N VAL A 210 0.26 -8.69 21.57
CA VAL A 210 1.08 -9.51 22.47
C VAL A 210 2.07 -10.31 21.62
N GLY A 211 3.36 -10.10 21.84
CA GLY A 211 4.40 -10.74 21.02
C GLY A 211 5.80 -10.47 21.56
N LYS A 212 6.82 -10.73 20.73
CA LYS A 212 8.20 -10.37 21.03
C LYS A 212 8.58 -9.17 20.19
N PHE A 213 8.91 -8.06 20.83
CA PHE A 213 9.20 -6.82 20.13
C PHE A 213 10.58 -6.25 20.45
N HIS A 214 11.24 -5.67 19.46
CA HIS A 214 12.22 -4.61 19.67
C HIS A 214 11.45 -3.33 19.97
N SER A 215 11.75 -2.64 21.04
CA SER A 215 11.04 -1.41 21.40
C SER A 215 11.98 -0.21 21.56
N SER A 216 11.47 0.95 21.16
CA SER A 216 12.11 2.25 21.42
C SER A 216 11.06 3.27 21.82
N GLU A 217 11.42 4.21 22.71
CA GLU A 217 10.51 5.26 23.15
C GLU A 217 11.20 6.62 23.26
N ALA A 218 10.44 7.69 23.07
CA ALA A 218 10.88 9.06 23.31
C ALA A 218 9.72 9.98 23.68
N GLN A 219 10.05 11.14 24.27
CA GLN A 219 9.08 12.19 24.57
C GLN A 219 8.90 13.13 23.38
N SER A 220 7.67 13.42 23.01
CA SER A 220 7.32 14.39 21.97
C SER A 220 6.25 15.37 22.48
N GLY A 221 6.66 16.54 22.93
CA GLY A 221 5.78 17.45 23.66
C GLY A 221 5.32 16.85 24.99
N ILE A 222 4.01 16.81 25.22
CA ILE A 222 3.42 16.19 26.40
C ILE A 222 3.21 14.68 26.25
N ASN A 223 3.24 14.18 25.02
CA ASN A 223 2.93 12.78 24.71
C ASN A 223 4.19 11.93 24.69
N LYS A 224 4.05 10.66 25.09
CA LYS A 224 5.06 9.64 24.87
C LYS A 224 4.83 8.93 23.54
N VAL A 225 5.88 8.77 22.75
CA VAL A 225 5.85 8.01 21.51
C VAL A 225 6.65 6.74 21.70
N ARG A 226 6.05 5.59 21.40
CA ARG A 226 6.68 4.27 21.49
C ARG A 226 6.52 3.53 20.18
N VAL A 227 7.56 2.82 19.77
CA VAL A 227 7.53 1.94 18.61
C VAL A 227 7.93 0.54 19.03
N PHE A 228 7.13 -0.43 18.66
CA PHE A 228 7.30 -1.86 18.92
C PHE A 228 7.42 -2.57 17.58
N GLY A 229 8.59 -3.07 17.25
CA GLY A 229 8.84 -3.80 16.02
C GLY A 229 8.96 -5.30 16.29
N GLU A 230 8.17 -6.09 15.60
CA GLU A 230 8.15 -7.54 15.77
C GLU A 230 9.52 -8.16 15.52
N THR A 231 9.98 -8.97 16.48
CA THR A 231 11.27 -9.65 16.39
C THR A 231 11.26 -10.69 15.28
N GLY A 232 12.20 -10.56 14.35
CA GLY A 232 12.27 -11.40 13.13
C GLY A 232 11.65 -10.74 11.89
N VAL A 233 10.94 -9.61 12.05
CA VAL A 233 10.36 -8.80 10.97
C VAL A 233 11.17 -7.54 10.73
N VAL A 234 11.51 -6.82 11.78
CA VAL A 234 12.30 -5.59 11.72
C VAL A 234 13.46 -5.62 12.72
N THR A 235 14.48 -4.85 12.42
CA THR A 235 15.65 -4.65 13.29
C THR A 235 15.41 -3.55 14.31
N ALA A 236 16.22 -3.50 15.37
CA ALA A 236 16.17 -2.42 16.35
C ALA A 236 16.48 -1.04 15.72
N ASP A 237 17.33 -0.98 14.69
CA ASP A 237 17.66 0.25 13.97
C ASP A 237 16.45 0.76 13.17
N GLU A 238 15.72 -0.11 12.46
CA GLU A 238 14.47 0.25 11.77
C GLU A 238 13.40 0.75 12.76
N VAL A 239 13.29 0.16 13.94
CA VAL A 239 12.40 0.64 15.02
C VAL A 239 12.77 2.07 15.44
N GLN A 240 14.07 2.36 15.55
CA GLN A 240 14.55 3.70 15.90
C GLN A 240 14.30 4.73 14.79
N GLU A 241 14.41 4.32 13.52
CA GLU A 241 14.08 5.16 12.35
C GLU A 241 12.59 5.52 12.36
N ILE A 242 11.71 4.55 12.54
CA ILE A 242 10.26 4.78 12.62
C ILE A 242 9.88 5.63 13.84
N LEU A 243 10.55 5.48 14.98
CA LEU A 243 10.35 6.36 16.14
C LEU A 243 10.66 7.82 15.78
N SER A 244 11.77 8.06 15.10
CA SER A 244 12.18 9.40 14.68
C SER A 244 11.18 10.00 13.70
N GLU A 245 10.71 9.21 12.74
CA GLU A 245 9.69 9.58 11.76
C GLU A 245 8.33 9.89 12.43
N ALA A 246 7.89 9.04 13.38
CA ALA A 246 6.65 9.24 14.12
C ALA A 246 6.63 10.57 14.89
N ILE A 247 7.76 10.91 15.53
CA ILE A 247 7.92 12.17 16.26
C ILE A 247 7.89 13.36 15.29
N GLN A 248 8.58 13.26 14.15
CA GLN A 248 8.65 14.33 13.16
C GLN A 248 7.27 14.54 12.52
N SER A 249 6.65 13.50 12.00
CA SER A 249 5.35 13.55 11.35
C SER A 249 4.24 14.04 12.30
N LYS A 250 4.25 13.58 13.56
CA LYS A 250 3.34 14.09 14.60
C LYS A 250 3.49 15.59 14.78
N ARG A 251 4.72 16.13 14.90
CA ARG A 251 4.97 17.57 15.07
C ARG A 251 4.53 18.38 13.86
N VAL A 252 4.78 17.87 12.66
CA VAL A 252 4.32 18.52 11.43
C VAL A 252 2.80 18.66 11.45
N LEU A 253 2.09 17.57 11.73
CA LEU A 253 0.63 17.58 11.81
C LEU A 253 0.12 18.51 12.90
N GLU A 254 0.67 18.49 14.11
CA GLU A 254 0.29 19.43 15.20
C GLU A 254 0.43 20.90 14.78
N ASN A 255 1.49 21.24 14.08
CA ASN A 255 1.73 22.59 13.59
C ASN A 255 0.75 22.99 12.48
N GLU A 256 0.60 22.15 11.45
CA GLU A 256 -0.28 22.42 10.31
C GLU A 256 -1.75 22.43 10.73
N LEU A 257 -2.15 21.50 11.62
CA LEU A 257 -3.49 21.42 12.15
C LEU A 257 -3.77 22.50 13.21
N SER A 258 -2.75 23.10 13.80
CA SER A 258 -2.84 23.98 14.97
C SER A 258 -3.64 23.31 16.12
N PHE A 259 -3.49 21.99 16.24
CA PHE A 259 -4.18 21.15 17.22
C PHE A 259 -3.24 20.06 17.72
N GLU A 260 -3.03 20.01 19.04
CA GLU A 260 -2.16 19.01 19.67
C GLU A 260 -2.66 17.58 19.43
N TYR A 261 -1.77 16.61 19.53
CA TYR A 261 -2.11 15.20 19.43
C TYR A 261 -3.14 14.82 20.50
N PRO A 262 -4.26 14.20 20.13
CA PRO A 262 -5.43 14.10 21.03
C PRO A 262 -5.30 13.05 22.14
N TRP A 263 -4.30 12.16 22.09
CA TRP A 263 -4.12 11.07 23.04
C TRP A 263 -2.89 11.29 23.92
N GLU A 264 -2.84 10.64 25.08
CA GLU A 264 -1.72 10.72 26.02
C GLU A 264 -0.43 10.14 25.48
N ALA A 265 -0.55 9.11 24.63
CA ALA A 265 0.56 8.43 24.00
C ALA A 265 0.26 8.01 22.57
N LEU A 266 1.31 7.86 21.78
CA LEU A 266 1.30 7.24 20.47
C LEU A 266 2.10 5.94 20.54
N ASN A 267 1.44 4.80 20.35
CA ASN A 267 2.05 3.49 20.30
C ASN A 267 2.00 2.97 18.85
N VAL A 268 3.14 2.64 18.26
CA VAL A 268 3.25 2.14 16.89
C VAL A 268 3.71 0.69 16.95
N VAL A 269 3.00 -0.21 16.31
CA VAL A 269 3.32 -1.63 16.24
C VAL A 269 3.66 -1.98 14.80
N ILE A 270 4.83 -2.59 14.57
CA ILE A 270 5.27 -3.03 13.24
C ILE A 270 5.21 -4.54 13.20
N LEU A 271 4.37 -5.08 12.31
CA LEU A 271 4.15 -6.50 12.07
C LEU A 271 4.63 -6.89 10.67
N GLU A 272 4.70 -8.18 10.40
CA GLU A 272 4.94 -8.66 9.04
C GLU A 272 3.76 -8.33 8.12
N ASP A 273 2.54 -8.59 8.59
CA ASP A 273 1.27 -8.39 7.87
C ASP A 273 0.16 -8.04 8.89
N ASN A 274 -0.85 -7.29 8.47
CA ASN A 274 -2.04 -7.02 9.26
C ASN A 274 -3.26 -7.85 8.81
N PHE A 275 -3.05 -8.93 8.11
CA PHE A 275 -4.06 -9.90 7.65
C PHE A 275 -5.19 -9.23 6.85
N TRP A 276 -6.45 -9.38 7.29
CA TRP A 276 -7.63 -8.79 6.65
C TRP A 276 -7.97 -7.40 7.15
N ASP A 277 -7.20 -6.84 8.09
CA ASP A 277 -7.50 -5.51 8.59
C ASP A 277 -7.29 -4.47 7.48
N GLU A 278 -8.36 -3.79 7.12
CA GLU A 278 -8.33 -2.68 6.18
C GLU A 278 -7.80 -1.41 6.83
N LYS A 279 -8.01 -1.29 8.16
CA LYS A 279 -7.54 -0.18 8.97
C LYS A 279 -6.22 -0.55 9.65
N ALA A 280 -5.41 0.47 9.88
CA ALA A 280 -4.12 0.36 10.56
C ALA A 280 -4.08 1.20 11.85
N ASP A 281 -5.19 1.80 12.26
CA ASP A 281 -5.24 2.75 13.36
C ASP A 281 -6.37 2.47 14.36
N ALA A 282 -6.01 2.49 15.63
CA ALA A 282 -6.89 2.55 16.79
C ALA A 282 -6.60 3.81 17.59
N ALA A 283 -7.37 4.13 18.64
CA ALA A 283 -7.14 5.32 19.46
C ALA A 283 -5.78 5.28 20.16
N GLY A 284 -4.84 6.10 19.71
CA GLY A 284 -3.47 6.14 20.23
C GLY A 284 -2.56 4.96 19.82
N VAL A 285 -3.03 4.06 18.97
CA VAL A 285 -2.26 2.91 18.45
C VAL A 285 -2.29 2.88 16.92
N ILE A 286 -1.14 2.59 16.29
CA ILE A 286 -1.01 2.46 14.84
C ILE A 286 -0.32 1.12 14.53
N TYR A 287 -0.86 0.37 13.58
CA TYR A 287 -0.27 -0.85 13.06
C TYR A 287 0.34 -0.62 11.68
N LEU A 288 1.59 -1.02 11.51
CA LEU A 288 2.33 -0.97 10.25
C LEU A 288 2.63 -2.39 9.79
N ALA A 289 2.38 -2.67 8.53
CA ALA A 289 2.65 -3.98 7.93
C ALA A 289 3.84 -3.90 6.97
N LYS A 290 4.91 -4.63 7.26
CA LYS A 290 6.17 -4.62 6.48
C LYS A 290 5.96 -5.01 5.02
N ASN A 291 5.01 -5.90 4.74
CA ASN A 291 4.72 -6.40 3.39
C ASN A 291 3.75 -5.53 2.59
N ARG A 292 3.23 -4.43 3.16
CA ARG A 292 2.25 -3.55 2.50
C ARG A 292 2.83 -2.22 2.00
N GLY A 293 4.13 -2.15 1.79
CA GLY A 293 4.82 -0.99 1.26
C GLY A 293 5.60 -0.20 2.32
N ALA A 294 5.98 1.03 2.00
CA ALA A 294 6.84 1.84 2.86
C ALA A 294 6.18 2.13 4.21
N LEU A 295 6.88 1.79 5.30
CA LEU A 295 6.38 1.98 6.68
C LEU A 295 6.12 3.46 6.99
N THR A 296 6.96 4.37 6.49
CA THR A 296 6.78 5.82 6.66
C THR A 296 5.46 6.31 6.07
N THR A 297 5.11 5.88 4.86
CA THR A 297 3.85 6.27 4.22
C THR A 297 2.63 5.71 4.97
N GLN A 298 2.70 4.45 5.44
CA GLN A 298 1.65 3.85 6.26
C GLN A 298 1.49 4.63 7.57
N LEU A 299 2.60 4.93 8.25
CA LEU A 299 2.62 5.69 9.51
C LEU A 299 1.95 7.07 9.34
N GLN A 300 2.35 7.83 8.32
CA GLN A 300 1.83 9.16 8.06
C GLN A 300 0.32 9.14 7.78
N ARG A 301 -0.17 8.17 7.00
CA ARG A 301 -1.61 7.98 6.72
C ARG A 301 -2.38 7.67 8.00
N SER A 302 -1.92 6.70 8.78
CA SER A 302 -2.59 6.29 10.01
C SER A 302 -2.48 7.36 11.11
N LEU A 303 -1.42 8.15 11.11
CA LEU A 303 -1.26 9.23 12.07
C LEU A 303 -2.30 10.35 11.87
N VAL A 304 -2.62 10.71 10.63
CA VAL A 304 -3.71 11.66 10.33
C VAL A 304 -5.07 11.14 10.84
N ALA A 305 -5.29 9.84 10.78
CA ALA A 305 -6.51 9.21 11.26
C ALA A 305 -6.71 9.33 12.78
N GLN A 306 -5.64 9.57 13.56
CA GLN A 306 -5.75 9.78 14.99
C GLN A 306 -6.60 11.01 15.35
N TRP A 307 -6.50 12.09 14.56
CA TRP A 307 -7.35 13.26 14.70
C TRP A 307 -8.73 13.05 14.06
N PHE A 308 -8.76 12.44 12.87
CA PHE A 308 -9.96 12.35 12.03
C PHE A 308 -10.42 10.90 11.88
N GLY A 309 -11.34 10.48 12.70
CA GLY A 309 -11.92 9.14 12.73
C GLY A 309 -11.75 8.43 14.06
N GLN A 310 -10.64 8.64 14.78
CA GLN A 310 -10.50 8.12 16.14
C GLN A 310 -10.95 9.15 17.20
N TYR A 311 -10.44 10.37 17.15
CA TYR A 311 -10.82 11.42 18.09
C TYR A 311 -12.07 12.16 17.64
N GLN A 312 -12.09 12.70 16.45
CA GLN A 312 -13.28 13.32 15.87
C GLN A 312 -14.12 12.28 15.14
N ARG A 313 -15.40 12.22 15.47
CA ARG A 313 -16.36 11.24 14.97
C ARG A 313 -17.61 11.96 14.49
N THR A 314 -18.29 11.44 13.46
CA THR A 314 -19.54 12.00 12.96
C THR A 314 -20.74 11.32 13.61
N GLU A 315 -21.89 11.98 13.60
CA GLU A 315 -23.16 11.37 14.06
C GLU A 315 -23.66 10.28 13.10
N ASN A 316 -23.33 10.37 11.82
CA ASN A 316 -23.71 9.39 10.80
C ASN A 316 -22.51 8.52 10.41
N ILE A 317 -22.55 7.24 10.79
CA ILE A 317 -21.44 6.30 10.62
C ILE A 317 -21.21 5.93 9.16
N SER A 318 -22.25 5.77 8.35
CA SER A 318 -22.10 5.40 6.93
C SER A 318 -21.39 6.48 6.11
N SER A 319 -21.50 7.75 6.49
CA SER A 319 -20.77 8.85 5.85
C SER A 319 -19.43 9.15 6.52
N GLN A 320 -19.16 8.58 7.69
CA GLN A 320 -17.93 8.84 8.43
C GLN A 320 -16.68 8.47 7.62
N TYR A 321 -16.69 7.31 6.99
CA TYR A 321 -15.56 6.82 6.21
C TYR A 321 -15.24 7.73 5.04
N GLU A 322 -16.22 8.11 4.27
CA GLU A 322 -16.06 8.91 3.08
C GLU A 322 -15.60 10.33 3.39
N ILE A 323 -16.23 10.98 4.38
CA ILE A 323 -15.87 12.33 4.81
C ILE A 323 -14.46 12.36 5.41
N PHE A 324 -14.15 11.42 6.31
CA PHE A 324 -12.83 11.39 6.91
C PHE A 324 -11.74 10.99 5.94
N GLU A 325 -12.03 10.20 4.92
CA GLU A 325 -11.05 9.91 3.88
C GLU A 325 -10.67 11.16 3.10
N ILE A 326 -11.63 12.01 2.74
CA ILE A 326 -11.38 13.30 2.10
C ILE A 326 -10.52 14.21 3.01
N ILE A 327 -10.90 14.30 4.28
CA ILE A 327 -10.19 15.14 5.26
C ILE A 327 -8.77 14.62 5.50
N ARG A 328 -8.61 13.30 5.62
CA ARG A 328 -7.30 12.65 5.79
C ARG A 328 -6.38 12.92 4.62
N ARG A 329 -6.86 12.77 3.37
CA ARG A 329 -6.08 13.10 2.17
C ARG A 329 -5.69 14.56 2.15
N SER A 330 -6.60 15.44 2.54
CA SER A 330 -6.36 16.86 2.63
C SER A 330 -5.29 17.20 3.68
N ALA A 331 -5.42 16.67 4.88
CA ALA A 331 -4.45 16.88 5.95
C ALA A 331 -3.06 16.28 5.60
N PHE A 332 -3.04 15.14 4.92
CA PHE A 332 -1.84 14.50 4.42
C PHE A 332 -1.08 15.40 3.41
N ASN A 333 -1.81 15.98 2.47
CA ASN A 333 -1.24 16.90 1.47
C ASN A 333 -0.73 18.21 2.10
N VAL A 334 -1.50 18.79 3.03
CA VAL A 334 -1.10 20.04 3.73
C VAL A 334 0.16 19.81 4.58
N ALA A 335 0.31 18.63 5.16
CA ALA A 335 1.51 18.24 5.89
C ALA A 335 2.74 18.02 4.98
N GLY A 336 2.59 18.10 3.66
CA GLY A 336 3.67 17.89 2.70
C GLY A 336 4.13 16.42 2.59
N PHE A 337 3.28 15.48 3.00
CA PHE A 337 3.54 14.05 2.85
C PHE A 337 3.28 13.66 1.39
N GLU A 338 4.26 13.08 0.73
CA GLU A 338 4.13 12.71 -0.69
C GLU A 338 3.17 11.53 -0.88
N SER A 339 2.16 11.69 -1.74
CA SER A 339 1.35 10.59 -2.23
C SER A 339 1.24 10.63 -3.74
N ASN A 340 1.63 9.56 -4.42
CA ASN A 340 1.42 9.39 -5.86
C ASN A 340 0.00 8.88 -6.21
N GLU A 341 -0.85 8.66 -5.20
CA GLU A 341 -2.21 8.15 -5.37
C GLU A 341 -3.24 9.22 -5.05
N ILE A 342 -3.50 10.08 -6.02
CA ILE A 342 -4.72 10.91 -6.02
C ILE A 342 -5.79 10.06 -6.70
N GLY A 343 -6.69 9.46 -5.92
CA GLY A 343 -7.88 8.80 -6.48
C GLY A 343 -8.75 9.80 -7.21
N ASN A 344 -9.48 9.33 -8.24
CA ASN A 344 -10.36 10.15 -9.08
C ASN A 344 -11.31 11.00 -8.23
N ILE A 345 -11.24 12.33 -8.39
CA ILE A 345 -12.08 13.31 -7.68
C ILE A 345 -13.57 13.08 -7.97
N ASP A 346 -13.93 12.62 -9.16
CA ASP A 346 -15.33 12.36 -9.52
C ASP A 346 -15.97 11.32 -8.59
N SER A 347 -15.21 10.35 -8.07
CA SER A 347 -15.68 9.41 -7.07
C SER A 347 -15.94 10.07 -5.71
N LEU A 348 -15.22 11.12 -5.36
CA LEU A 348 -15.38 11.88 -4.12
C LEU A 348 -16.61 12.79 -4.16
N PHE A 349 -17.00 13.30 -5.33
CA PHE A 349 -18.17 14.14 -5.51
C PHE A 349 -19.47 13.36 -5.76
N SER A 350 -19.41 12.08 -6.09
CA SER A 350 -20.62 11.24 -6.24
C SER A 350 -21.30 10.88 -4.91
N LEU A 351 -20.74 11.32 -3.79
CA LEU A 351 -21.16 10.94 -2.45
C LEU A 351 -22.44 11.65 -2.02
N LYS A 352 -23.52 10.90 -1.88
CA LYS A 352 -24.79 11.34 -1.29
C LYS A 352 -24.68 11.76 0.19
N SER A 353 -23.52 11.66 0.78
CA SER A 353 -23.24 11.74 2.21
C SER A 353 -22.83 13.11 2.73
N TRP A 354 -22.68 14.11 1.87
CA TRP A 354 -22.39 15.48 2.29
C TRP A 354 -23.46 16.11 3.19
N ASN A 355 -24.69 15.55 3.20
CA ASN A 355 -25.77 15.98 4.11
C ASN A 355 -25.50 15.68 5.59
N ALA A 356 -24.44 14.93 5.91
CA ALA A 356 -24.11 14.54 7.27
C ALA A 356 -23.05 15.42 7.94
N LEU A 357 -22.62 16.50 7.32
CA LEU A 357 -21.69 17.47 7.92
C LEU A 357 -22.34 18.39 8.98
N ASN A 358 -23.22 17.86 9.81
CA ASN A 358 -23.44 18.43 11.14
C ASN A 358 -22.23 18.02 12.02
N ILE A 359 -21.11 18.66 11.78
CA ILE A 359 -19.90 18.46 12.57
C ILE A 359 -20.16 19.05 13.94
N CYS A 360 -20.42 18.18 14.87
CA CYS A 360 -20.54 18.52 16.26
C CYS A 360 -19.14 18.79 16.82
N CYS A 361 -18.61 20.01 16.72
CA CYS A 361 -17.57 20.54 17.61
C CYS A 361 -17.19 21.97 17.23
N GLU A 362 -17.53 22.92 18.05
CA GLU A 362 -17.17 24.35 17.88
C GLU A 362 -15.66 24.64 17.82
N VAL A 363 -14.83 23.74 18.35
CA VAL A 363 -13.38 23.94 18.46
C VAL A 363 -12.63 23.63 17.17
N ALA A 364 -13.11 22.69 16.37
CA ALA A 364 -12.46 22.27 15.12
C ALA A 364 -12.92 23.05 13.88
N GLN A 365 -13.97 23.85 13.97
CA GLN A 365 -14.55 24.57 12.83
C GLN A 365 -13.57 25.49 12.08
N PRO A 366 -12.72 26.32 12.71
CA PRO A 366 -11.81 27.20 11.98
C PRO A 366 -10.73 26.40 11.23
N PHE A 367 -10.28 25.31 11.80
CA PHE A 367 -9.30 24.42 11.20
C PHE A 367 -9.89 23.63 10.04
N PHE A 368 -11.02 22.98 10.24
CA PHE A 368 -11.77 22.28 9.20
C PHE A 368 -12.03 23.19 7.99
N LYS A 369 -12.50 24.39 8.24
CA LYS A 369 -12.76 25.38 7.20
C LYS A 369 -11.53 25.67 6.36
N ARG A 370 -10.39 25.97 7.01
CA ARG A 370 -9.14 26.31 6.32
C ARG A 370 -8.52 25.13 5.58
N THR A 371 -8.50 23.94 6.17
CA THR A 371 -7.84 22.77 5.59
C THR A 371 -8.65 22.19 4.43
N ILE A 372 -9.96 22.07 4.58
CA ILE A 372 -10.85 21.61 3.49
C ILE A 372 -10.81 22.57 2.31
N GLU A 373 -10.87 23.87 2.54
CA GLU A 373 -10.83 24.88 1.47
C GLU A 373 -9.50 24.90 0.73
N GLN A 374 -8.36 24.84 1.41
CA GLN A 374 -7.05 24.79 0.76
C GLN A 374 -6.89 23.47 -0.03
N SER A 375 -7.25 22.37 0.54
CA SER A 375 -7.03 21.06 -0.08
C SER A 375 -8.00 20.78 -1.21
N LEU A 376 -9.27 21.22 -1.11
CA LEU A 376 -10.20 21.16 -2.24
C LEU A 376 -9.74 22.08 -3.37
N SER A 377 -9.28 23.29 -3.07
CA SER A 377 -8.73 24.21 -4.09
C SER A 377 -7.51 23.61 -4.80
N GLU A 378 -6.56 23.02 -4.07
CA GLU A 378 -5.36 22.44 -4.65
C GLU A 378 -5.66 21.16 -5.42
N LEU A 379 -6.55 20.31 -4.90
CA LEU A 379 -6.99 19.09 -5.57
C LEU A 379 -7.70 19.40 -6.88
N ILE A 380 -8.60 20.38 -6.86
CA ILE A 380 -9.35 20.84 -8.03
C ILE A 380 -8.41 21.47 -9.07
N LYS A 381 -7.44 22.27 -8.64
CA LYS A 381 -6.44 22.88 -9.51
C LYS A 381 -5.56 21.82 -10.21
N LYS A 382 -5.23 20.74 -9.51
CA LYS A 382 -4.34 19.69 -10.03
C LYS A 382 -5.03 18.77 -11.04
N GLU A 383 -6.34 18.51 -10.89
CA GLU A 383 -7.03 17.52 -11.74
C GLU A 383 -7.92 18.12 -12.86
N SER A 384 -8.46 19.33 -12.68
CA SER A 384 -9.41 19.87 -13.65
C SER A 384 -8.84 20.94 -14.59
N GLY A 385 -7.65 21.47 -14.29
CA GLY A 385 -7.07 22.56 -15.09
C GLY A 385 -7.91 23.85 -15.17
N VAL A 386 -9.22 23.78 -14.85
CA VAL A 386 -10.16 24.90 -14.93
C VAL A 386 -11.02 24.93 -13.68
N VAL A 387 -10.92 25.97 -12.88
CA VAL A 387 -11.83 26.22 -11.76
C VAL A 387 -12.71 27.42 -12.07
N SER A 388 -13.95 27.20 -12.47
CA SER A 388 -14.98 28.21 -12.28
C SER A 388 -15.44 28.11 -10.82
N GLY A 389 -15.10 29.14 -10.02
CA GLY A 389 -15.43 29.15 -8.58
C GLY A 389 -16.93 29.01 -8.27
N SER A 390 -17.81 29.36 -9.20
CA SER A 390 -19.25 29.23 -9.08
C SER A 390 -19.74 27.77 -9.19
N PHE A 391 -19.13 26.94 -10.01
CA PHE A 391 -19.57 25.56 -10.23
C PHE A 391 -19.54 24.73 -8.92
N TYR A 392 -18.48 24.90 -8.13
CA TYR A 392 -18.31 24.11 -6.90
C TYR A 392 -19.14 24.64 -5.74
N THR A 393 -19.35 25.95 -5.64
CA THR A 393 -20.23 26.55 -4.64
C THR A 393 -21.69 26.17 -4.90
N ASP A 394 -22.09 26.14 -6.17
CA ASP A 394 -23.44 25.76 -6.57
C ASP A 394 -23.65 24.25 -6.39
N TYR A 395 -22.71 23.41 -6.82
CA TYR A 395 -22.74 21.96 -6.63
C TYR A 395 -22.76 21.58 -5.14
N TRP A 396 -21.91 22.22 -4.32
CA TRP A 396 -21.91 22.02 -2.88
C TRP A 396 -23.28 22.37 -2.26
N TYR A 397 -23.83 23.53 -2.62
CA TYR A 397 -25.13 23.98 -2.12
C TYR A 397 -26.28 23.04 -2.55
N GLU A 398 -26.25 22.58 -3.79
CA GLU A 398 -27.23 21.61 -4.31
C GLU A 398 -27.16 20.26 -3.55
N GLN A 399 -25.97 19.82 -3.19
CA GLN A 399 -25.79 18.53 -2.52
C GLN A 399 -26.01 18.60 -1.01
N THR A 400 -25.69 19.70 -0.37
CA THR A 400 -25.69 19.82 1.10
C THR A 400 -26.79 20.71 1.66
N GLY A 401 -27.41 21.61 0.84
CA GLY A 401 -28.29 22.63 1.30
C GLY A 401 -27.65 23.73 2.17
N ILE A 402 -26.31 23.66 2.35
CA ILE A 402 -25.54 24.59 3.17
C ILE A 402 -24.68 25.44 2.24
N PRO A 403 -24.66 26.79 2.39
CA PRO A 403 -23.75 27.61 1.60
C PRO A 403 -22.31 27.13 1.76
N PHE A 404 -21.58 26.99 0.64
CA PHE A 404 -20.15 26.72 0.69
C PHE A 404 -19.51 27.77 1.60
N PRO A 405 -18.72 27.36 2.60
CA PRO A 405 -18.10 28.31 3.52
C PRO A 405 -17.13 29.19 2.74
N LEU A 406 -17.63 30.32 2.26
CA LEU A 406 -16.80 31.36 1.64
C LEU A 406 -15.88 31.92 2.72
N ILE A 407 -14.60 31.58 2.64
CA ILE A 407 -13.57 32.54 3.07
C ILE A 407 -13.70 33.70 2.09
N GLU A 408 -13.60 34.94 2.57
CA GLU A 408 -13.18 36.03 1.69
C GLU A 408 -11.86 35.60 1.04
N THR A 409 -11.97 34.84 -0.03
CA THR A 409 -10.87 34.68 -0.96
C THR A 409 -10.60 36.12 -1.36
N LYS A 410 -9.44 36.67 -0.97
CA LYS A 410 -8.78 37.60 -1.90
C LYS A 410 -9.05 36.95 -3.24
N LYS A 411 -9.90 37.60 -4.06
CA LYS A 411 -10.09 37.20 -5.43
C LYS A 411 -8.72 36.80 -5.93
N PHE A 412 -8.49 35.52 -6.08
CA PHE A 412 -7.60 35.06 -7.11
C PHE A 412 -8.31 35.52 -8.37
N GLU A 413 -8.04 36.73 -8.80
CA GLU A 413 -8.07 37.03 -10.21
C GLU A 413 -7.08 36.03 -10.79
N ILE A 414 -7.58 34.85 -11.09
CA ILE A 414 -7.02 34.05 -12.17
C ILE A 414 -7.21 35.03 -13.33
N SER A 415 -6.13 35.69 -13.68
CA SER A 415 -6.12 36.36 -14.97
C SER A 415 -6.58 35.27 -15.93
N ASP A 416 -7.65 35.56 -16.70
CA ASP A 416 -8.12 34.70 -17.81
C ASP A 416 -7.05 34.50 -18.91
N THR A 417 -5.78 34.67 -18.57
CA THR A 417 -4.57 34.57 -19.38
C THR A 417 -3.62 33.45 -18.98
N GLU A 418 -3.94 32.59 -18.03
CA GLU A 418 -3.43 31.22 -18.08
C GLU A 418 -4.51 30.35 -18.73
N ALA A 419 -4.77 30.63 -20.01
CA ALA A 419 -5.16 29.58 -20.94
C ALA A 419 -4.30 28.35 -20.65
N GLN A 420 -4.90 27.15 -20.65
CA GLN A 420 -4.15 25.92 -20.92
C GLN A 420 -3.12 26.27 -21.99
N THR A 421 -1.89 26.50 -21.59
CA THR A 421 -0.80 26.27 -22.49
C THR A 421 -0.79 24.76 -22.60
N ASP A 422 -1.54 24.21 -23.59
CA ASP A 422 -1.27 22.88 -24.10
C ASP A 422 0.24 22.91 -24.32
N SER A 423 0.99 22.19 -23.48
CA SER A 423 2.44 22.17 -23.58
C SER A 423 2.79 21.71 -24.97
N LEU A 424 3.40 22.57 -25.75
CA LEU A 424 3.68 22.31 -27.14
C LEU A 424 4.81 21.31 -27.21
N SER A 425 4.56 20.16 -27.83
CA SER A 425 5.56 19.12 -28.08
C SER A 425 5.67 18.86 -29.56
N TYR A 426 6.89 18.79 -30.06
CA TYR A 426 7.18 18.59 -31.47
C TYR A 426 8.13 17.42 -31.71
N GLY A 427 7.82 16.60 -32.73
CA GLY A 427 8.75 15.68 -33.36
C GLY A 427 9.62 16.42 -34.38
N LEU A 428 10.91 16.14 -34.37
CA LEU A 428 11.89 16.75 -35.26
C LEU A 428 12.68 15.68 -36.02
N ASP A 429 12.52 15.70 -37.38
CA ASP A 429 13.33 14.91 -38.30
C ASP A 429 14.29 15.81 -39.08
N LEU A 430 15.52 15.34 -39.33
CA LEU A 430 16.51 16.06 -40.10
C LEU A 430 16.93 15.28 -41.36
N GLU A 431 17.03 15.98 -42.49
CA GLU A 431 17.71 15.51 -43.68
C GLU A 431 18.89 16.42 -44.05
N PHE A 432 20.02 15.84 -44.41
CA PHE A 432 21.20 16.55 -44.85
C PHE A 432 21.52 16.25 -46.32
N ASP A 433 21.53 17.31 -47.15
CA ASP A 433 21.94 17.29 -48.54
C ASP A 433 23.39 17.77 -48.65
N GLU A 434 24.33 16.83 -48.68
CA GLU A 434 25.77 17.11 -48.75
C GLU A 434 26.17 17.88 -50.01
N MET A 435 25.52 17.61 -51.15
CA MET A 435 25.86 18.27 -52.43
C MET A 435 25.49 19.75 -52.43
N ASN A 436 24.41 20.12 -51.79
CA ASN A 436 23.92 21.48 -51.70
C ASN A 436 24.26 22.17 -50.36
N SER A 437 24.92 21.46 -49.44
CA SER A 437 25.23 21.95 -48.09
C SER A 437 24.00 22.56 -47.41
N THR A 438 22.93 21.78 -47.34
CA THR A 438 21.66 22.18 -46.71
C THR A 438 21.13 21.15 -45.77
N VAL A 439 20.62 21.59 -44.61
CA VAL A 439 19.85 20.80 -43.63
C VAL A 439 18.37 21.17 -43.79
N THR A 440 17.52 20.17 -43.95
CA THR A 440 16.06 20.36 -43.92
C THR A 440 15.55 19.79 -42.60
N ALA A 441 14.93 20.64 -41.77
CA ALA A 441 14.29 20.28 -40.53
C ALA A 441 12.78 20.13 -40.78
N TYR A 442 12.21 18.96 -40.45
CA TYR A 442 10.77 18.68 -40.51
C TYR A 442 10.23 18.66 -39.09
N PHE A 443 9.22 19.49 -38.87
CA PHE A 443 8.53 19.61 -37.58
C PHE A 443 7.16 18.95 -37.65
N THR A 444 6.82 18.15 -36.64
CA THR A 444 5.50 17.51 -36.50
C THR A 444 4.99 17.75 -35.12
N SER A 445 3.83 18.41 -34.95
CA SER A 445 3.22 18.59 -33.64
C SER A 445 2.81 17.25 -33.05
N LEU A 446 3.20 16.99 -31.81
CA LEU A 446 2.84 15.79 -31.03
C LEU A 446 1.72 16.10 -30.04
N SER A 447 1.54 17.36 -29.63
CA SER A 447 0.47 17.83 -28.75
C SER A 447 0.12 19.29 -29.06
N GLY A 448 -1.18 19.60 -28.98
CA GLY A 448 -1.71 20.96 -29.19
C GLY A 448 -1.86 21.36 -30.66
N SER A 449 -2.73 22.31 -30.93
CA SER A 449 -2.94 22.93 -32.25
C SER A 449 -2.18 24.25 -32.33
N GLY A 450 -0.85 24.18 -32.44
CA GLY A 450 -0.03 25.38 -32.59
C GLY A 450 -0.23 26.03 -33.95
N GLU A 451 -1.19 26.97 -34.10
CA GLU A 451 -1.31 27.83 -35.28
C GLU A 451 -0.30 28.97 -35.26
N ASP A 452 0.35 29.23 -34.11
CA ASP A 452 1.29 30.33 -33.91
C ASP A 452 2.71 29.99 -34.41
N LEU A 453 3.45 31.02 -34.77
CA LEU A 453 4.84 30.92 -35.19
C LEU A 453 5.69 30.44 -33.98
N GLN A 454 6.34 29.32 -34.12
CA GLN A 454 7.28 28.75 -33.16
C GLN A 454 8.72 28.99 -33.63
N SER A 455 9.66 29.01 -32.70
CA SER A 455 11.08 29.09 -33.02
C SER A 455 11.95 28.22 -32.14
N LEU A 456 13.03 27.72 -32.70
CA LEU A 456 14.09 26.97 -32.01
C LEU A 456 15.44 27.54 -32.36
N ASP A 457 16.35 27.48 -31.42
CA ASP A 457 17.76 27.76 -31.68
C ASP A 457 18.45 26.54 -32.29
N MET A 458 19.00 26.70 -33.49
CA MET A 458 19.84 25.72 -34.13
C MET A 458 21.29 26.12 -34.05
N THR A 459 22.14 25.38 -33.40
CA THR A 459 23.59 25.57 -33.38
C THR A 459 24.25 24.62 -34.37
N ILE A 460 24.98 25.18 -35.30
CA ILE A 460 25.74 24.46 -36.32
C ILE A 460 27.18 24.34 -35.79
N PHE A 461 27.69 23.12 -35.73
CA PHE A 461 29.06 22.82 -35.29
C PHE A 461 29.91 22.46 -36.50
N THR A 462 31.10 23.09 -36.58
CA THR A 462 32.16 22.75 -37.50
C THR A 462 33.42 22.37 -36.73
N PHE A 463 34.45 21.87 -37.41
CA PHE A 463 35.68 21.45 -36.72
C PHE A 463 36.31 22.52 -35.82
N ASP A 464 36.21 23.81 -36.23
CA ASP A 464 36.92 24.92 -35.54
C ASP A 464 35.99 25.91 -34.82
N ASP A 465 34.67 25.91 -35.11
CA ASP A 465 33.74 26.94 -34.64
C ASP A 465 32.29 26.45 -34.52
N SER A 466 31.42 27.21 -33.86
CA SER A 466 29.98 26.98 -33.83
C SER A 466 29.20 28.29 -34.03
N THR A 467 28.10 28.21 -34.78
CA THR A 467 27.22 29.34 -35.05
C THR A 467 25.80 29.01 -34.73
N THR A 468 25.09 29.85 -33.98
CA THR A 468 23.69 29.67 -33.66
C THR A 468 22.81 30.57 -34.53
N SER A 469 21.72 30.01 -35.06
CA SER A 469 20.67 30.68 -35.80
C SER A 469 19.29 30.24 -35.33
N GLU A 470 18.33 31.16 -35.39
CA GLU A 470 16.94 30.88 -35.08
C GLU A 470 16.27 30.20 -36.28
N VAL A 471 15.53 29.10 -36.03
CA VAL A 471 14.74 28.37 -37.01
C VAL A 471 13.27 28.49 -36.65
N THR A 472 12.46 29.02 -37.54
CA THR A 472 11.03 29.25 -37.36
C THR A 472 10.18 28.25 -38.12
N PHE A 473 9.05 27.86 -37.54
CA PHE A 473 8.08 26.92 -38.13
C PHE A 473 6.66 27.20 -37.60
N THR A 474 5.63 26.68 -38.28
CA THR A 474 4.22 26.93 -37.97
C THR A 474 3.36 25.68 -38.14
N GLY A 475 2.28 25.58 -37.33
CA GLY A 475 1.21 24.58 -37.54
C GLY A 475 1.56 23.15 -37.13
N GLU A 476 0.72 22.20 -37.55
CA GLU A 476 0.85 20.78 -37.21
C GLU A 476 2.03 20.09 -37.90
N ARG A 477 2.39 20.55 -39.11
CA ARG A 477 3.53 20.07 -39.89
C ARG A 477 4.14 21.19 -40.68
N ASP A 478 5.44 21.34 -40.54
CA ASP A 478 6.21 22.34 -41.28
C ASP A 478 7.62 21.82 -41.60
N SER A 479 8.31 22.48 -42.54
CA SER A 479 9.70 22.17 -42.84
C SER A 479 10.47 23.43 -43.19
N THR A 480 11.64 23.56 -42.62
CA THR A 480 12.54 24.70 -42.89
C THR A 480 13.85 24.17 -43.49
N LYS A 481 14.27 24.78 -44.58
CA LYS A 481 15.54 24.47 -45.25
C LYS A 481 16.59 25.51 -44.89
N ILE A 482 17.73 25.07 -44.37
CA ILE A 482 18.78 25.90 -43.82
C ILE A 482 20.08 25.60 -44.55
N GLU A 483 20.75 26.66 -45.04
CA GLU A 483 22.10 26.57 -45.61
C GLU A 483 23.13 26.41 -44.47
N VAL A 484 24.01 25.43 -44.59
CA VAL A 484 25.04 25.13 -43.59
C VAL A 484 26.45 25.20 -44.24
N PRO A 485 27.52 25.46 -43.52
CA PRO A 485 28.87 25.40 -44.09
C PRO A 485 29.18 23.99 -44.62
N ALA A 486 29.93 23.87 -45.69
CA ALA A 486 30.37 22.60 -46.22
C ALA A 486 31.20 21.75 -45.24
N THR A 487 31.70 22.42 -44.17
CA THR A 487 32.49 21.82 -43.07
C THR A 487 31.63 21.49 -41.86
N VAL A 488 30.29 21.42 -42.01
CA VAL A 488 29.39 21.06 -40.88
C VAL A 488 29.68 19.64 -40.41
N GLU A 489 29.86 19.49 -39.09
CA GLU A 489 30.01 18.19 -38.45
C GLU A 489 28.67 17.69 -37.94
N TYR A 490 27.92 18.55 -37.26
CA TYR A 490 26.57 18.25 -36.79
C TYR A 490 25.80 19.53 -36.42
N VAL A 491 24.50 19.38 -36.19
CA VAL A 491 23.64 20.44 -35.69
C VAL A 491 22.98 20.02 -34.38
N ARG A 492 22.72 21.00 -33.50
CA ARG A 492 21.98 20.83 -32.24
C ARG A 492 20.80 21.78 -32.22
N PHE A 493 19.65 21.30 -31.76
CA PHE A 493 18.48 22.13 -31.50
C PHE A 493 18.27 22.29 -29.99
N SER A 494 17.84 23.48 -29.58
CA SER A 494 17.45 23.81 -28.22
C SER A 494 16.20 24.69 -28.23
N SER A 495 15.38 24.60 -27.17
CA SER A 495 14.09 25.28 -27.08
C SER A 495 14.18 26.81 -26.92
N GLY A 496 15.37 27.37 -26.77
CA GLY A 496 15.55 28.83 -26.65
C GLY A 496 14.66 29.44 -25.56
N SER A 497 13.92 30.51 -25.93
CA SER A 497 13.00 31.25 -25.04
C SER A 497 11.52 30.97 -25.32
N THR A 498 11.19 29.85 -25.96
CA THR A 498 9.83 29.53 -26.46
C THR A 498 9.04 28.64 -25.50
N ASP A 499 7.70 28.62 -25.65
CA ASP A 499 6.75 27.81 -24.87
C ASP A 499 6.76 26.30 -25.24
N ILE A 500 7.79 25.84 -25.97
CA ILE A 500 7.97 24.45 -26.35
C ILE A 500 8.58 23.70 -25.18
N GLU A 501 7.82 22.77 -24.61
CA GLU A 501 8.19 22.01 -23.42
C GLU A 501 8.99 20.75 -23.78
N GLU A 502 8.68 20.12 -24.91
CA GLU A 502 9.37 18.91 -25.39
C GLU A 502 9.68 18.95 -26.88
N ILE A 503 10.92 18.61 -27.23
CA ILE A 503 11.33 18.35 -28.61
C ILE A 503 11.78 16.90 -28.69
N ARG A 504 11.00 16.07 -29.41
CA ARG A 504 11.36 14.68 -29.64
C ARG A 504 12.13 14.57 -30.96
N LEU A 505 13.39 14.24 -30.86
CA LEU A 505 14.26 14.00 -32.00
C LEU A 505 14.03 12.59 -32.53
N GLU A 506 13.53 12.44 -33.78
CA GLU A 506 13.13 11.14 -34.30
C GLU A 506 14.14 10.59 -35.31
N ARG A 507 14.54 11.41 -36.28
CA ARG A 507 15.51 10.99 -37.33
C ARG A 507 16.58 12.04 -37.51
N PHE A 508 17.83 11.57 -37.48
CA PHE A 508 19.00 12.40 -37.71
C PHE A 508 19.97 11.73 -38.68
N PRO A 509 20.68 12.51 -39.53
CA PRO A 509 21.72 11.94 -40.38
C PRO A 509 22.78 11.19 -39.54
N VAL A 510 23.05 9.94 -39.93
CA VAL A 510 24.02 9.08 -39.21
C VAL A 510 25.37 9.76 -39.04
N MET A 511 25.84 10.51 -40.05
CA MET A 511 27.10 11.23 -40.01
C MET A 511 27.12 12.29 -38.88
N PHE A 512 26.00 12.98 -38.61
CA PHE A 512 25.89 13.92 -37.52
C PHE A 512 25.93 13.22 -36.16
N LEU A 513 25.23 12.10 -36.01
CA LEU A 513 25.24 11.29 -34.79
C LEU A 513 26.64 10.75 -34.50
N LEU A 514 27.39 10.30 -35.52
CA LEU A 514 28.78 9.83 -35.35
C LEU A 514 29.73 10.96 -34.95
N ALA A 515 29.52 12.18 -35.42
CA ALA A 515 30.26 13.35 -34.98
C ALA A 515 29.92 13.73 -33.52
N GLN A 516 28.62 13.74 -33.19
CA GLN A 516 28.13 14.00 -31.84
C GLN A 516 28.65 13.01 -30.79
N LEU A 517 28.87 11.74 -31.12
CA LEU A 517 29.51 10.77 -30.21
C LEU A 517 30.92 11.18 -29.77
N ARG A 518 31.57 12.10 -30.49
CA ARG A 518 32.90 12.64 -30.19
C ARG A 518 32.85 14.01 -29.55
N SER A 519 31.66 14.57 -29.35
CA SER A 519 31.47 15.89 -28.75
C SER A 519 32.03 15.96 -27.33
N SER A 520 32.60 17.10 -26.97
CA SER A 520 32.97 17.38 -25.57
C SER A 520 31.74 17.54 -24.67
N ASN A 521 30.57 17.84 -25.23
CA ASN A 521 29.32 17.96 -24.49
C ASN A 521 28.71 16.57 -24.30
N VAL A 522 28.44 16.25 -23.03
CA VAL A 522 27.86 14.96 -22.63
C VAL A 522 26.45 14.73 -23.17
N GLU A 523 25.62 15.79 -23.27
CA GLU A 523 24.26 15.66 -23.77
C GLU A 523 24.22 15.29 -25.25
N ASP A 524 25.14 15.81 -26.06
CA ASP A 524 25.29 15.39 -27.46
C ASP A 524 25.63 13.93 -27.57
N ARG A 525 26.55 13.42 -26.72
CA ARG A 525 26.94 12.03 -26.72
C ARG A 525 25.83 11.09 -26.26
N ARG A 526 25.06 11.50 -25.21
CA ARG A 526 23.88 10.76 -24.74
C ARG A 526 22.84 10.64 -25.83
N LEU A 527 22.51 11.76 -26.48
CA LEU A 527 21.54 11.82 -27.57
C LEU A 527 21.96 10.96 -28.75
N ALA A 528 23.19 11.13 -29.25
CA ALA A 528 23.69 10.38 -30.37
C ALA A 528 23.72 8.87 -30.08
N ALA A 529 24.15 8.47 -28.89
CA ALA A 529 24.13 7.08 -28.46
C ALA A 529 22.74 6.45 -28.52
N GLY A 530 21.70 7.19 -28.07
CA GLY A 530 20.32 6.72 -28.10
C GLY A 530 19.74 6.67 -29.52
N LEU A 531 19.89 7.73 -30.32
CA LEU A 531 19.33 7.82 -31.67
C LEU A 531 19.98 6.83 -32.67
N LEU A 532 21.21 6.43 -32.48
CA LEU A 532 21.86 5.41 -33.31
C LEU A 532 21.20 4.03 -33.16
N SER A 533 20.39 3.79 -32.14
CA SER A 533 19.58 2.58 -31.99
C SER A 533 18.55 2.38 -33.12
N TYR A 534 18.14 3.42 -33.79
CA TYR A 534 17.25 3.36 -34.96
C TYR A 534 17.96 2.97 -36.26
N HIS A 535 19.28 2.83 -36.26
CA HIS A 535 20.12 2.54 -37.42
C HIS A 535 20.85 1.19 -37.31
N THR A 536 20.31 0.25 -36.56
CA THR A 536 20.93 -1.08 -36.31
C THR A 536 20.96 -1.99 -37.51
N ASP A 537 20.37 -1.61 -38.61
CA ASP A 537 20.49 -2.25 -39.93
C ASP A 537 21.82 -1.98 -40.61
N ASN A 538 22.61 -1.00 -40.14
CA ASN A 538 23.93 -0.67 -40.66
C ASN A 538 25.05 -1.29 -39.80
N PRO A 539 25.64 -2.42 -40.18
CA PRO A 539 26.68 -3.09 -39.42
C PRO A 539 27.98 -2.30 -39.29
N ASP A 540 28.25 -1.34 -40.17
CA ASP A 540 29.47 -0.52 -40.13
C ASP A 540 29.51 0.41 -38.91
N LEU A 541 28.34 0.68 -38.27
CA LEU A 541 28.23 1.49 -37.06
C LEU A 541 28.79 0.77 -35.84
N GLN A 542 28.82 -0.55 -35.81
CA GLN A 542 29.27 -1.32 -34.63
C GLN A 542 30.68 -0.95 -34.19
N LEU A 543 31.60 -0.72 -35.13
CA LEU A 543 32.98 -0.36 -34.81
C LEU A 543 33.05 1.02 -34.15
N ALA A 544 32.33 2.00 -34.71
CA ALA A 544 32.30 3.36 -34.16
C ALA A 544 31.66 3.40 -32.78
N LEU A 545 30.58 2.64 -32.57
CA LEU A 545 29.93 2.50 -31.25
C LEU A 545 30.82 1.80 -30.23
N LYS A 546 31.58 0.78 -30.61
CA LYS A 546 32.56 0.14 -29.71
C LYS A 546 33.69 1.08 -29.34
N ASP A 547 34.21 1.86 -30.28
CA ASP A 547 35.22 2.86 -30.01
C ASP A 547 34.71 3.95 -29.06
N ALA A 548 33.48 4.42 -29.26
CA ALA A 548 32.81 5.38 -28.39
C ALA A 548 32.59 4.79 -26.98
N LEU A 549 32.10 3.54 -26.88
CA LEU A 549 31.88 2.85 -25.60
C LEU A 549 33.17 2.72 -24.77
N ASN A 550 34.31 2.40 -25.43
CA ASN A 550 35.60 2.31 -24.79
C ASN A 550 36.12 3.64 -24.25
N ALA A 551 35.72 4.76 -24.88
CA ALA A 551 36.16 6.09 -24.51
C ALA A 551 35.19 6.80 -23.54
N GLU A 552 33.94 6.31 -23.42
CA GLU A 552 32.88 6.98 -22.66
C GLU A 552 33.06 6.83 -21.15
N THR A 553 32.91 7.93 -20.45
CA THR A 553 32.97 8.01 -18.97
C THR A 553 31.66 8.40 -18.32
N ASP A 554 30.73 8.97 -19.08
CA ASP A 554 29.40 9.29 -18.57
C ASP A 554 28.53 8.05 -18.48
N VAL A 555 27.85 7.87 -17.36
CA VAL A 555 27.06 6.68 -17.04
C VAL A 555 25.91 6.47 -18.01
N GLN A 556 25.14 7.53 -18.29
CA GLN A 556 23.98 7.45 -19.15
C GLN A 556 24.36 7.27 -20.62
N ALA A 557 25.37 8.00 -21.11
CA ALA A 557 25.88 7.83 -22.47
C ALA A 557 26.43 6.41 -22.65
N LYS A 558 27.13 5.85 -21.67
CA LYS A 558 27.65 4.48 -21.69
C LYS A 558 26.51 3.46 -21.69
N ALA A 559 25.47 3.64 -20.88
CA ALA A 559 24.29 2.77 -20.89
C ALA A 559 23.56 2.81 -22.25
N ASN A 560 23.38 3.99 -22.83
CA ASN A 560 22.78 4.15 -24.15
C ASN A 560 23.61 3.44 -25.24
N LEU A 561 24.94 3.54 -25.21
CA LEU A 561 25.85 2.84 -26.13
C LEU A 561 25.73 1.33 -26.01
N LEU A 562 25.68 0.79 -24.78
CA LEU A 562 25.50 -0.64 -24.55
C LEU A 562 24.15 -1.12 -25.09
N SER A 563 23.06 -0.41 -24.81
CA SER A 563 21.73 -0.74 -25.33
C SER A 563 21.69 -0.68 -26.86
N THR A 564 22.29 0.34 -27.47
CA THR A 564 22.35 0.51 -28.93
C THR A 564 23.16 -0.62 -29.58
N LEU A 565 24.33 -0.96 -29.04
CA LEU A 565 25.11 -2.12 -29.49
C LEU A 565 24.37 -3.43 -29.32
N GLY A 566 23.61 -3.60 -28.22
CA GLY A 566 22.79 -4.77 -27.95
C GLY A 566 21.64 -4.97 -28.94
N ALA A 567 21.16 -3.92 -29.56
CA ALA A 567 20.10 -3.98 -30.57
C ALA A 567 20.56 -4.53 -31.94
N PHE A 568 21.86 -4.62 -32.20
CA PHE A 568 22.39 -5.27 -33.41
C PHE A 568 22.24 -6.80 -33.31
N THR A 569 21.36 -7.37 -34.09
CA THR A 569 21.00 -8.81 -34.06
C THR A 569 21.98 -9.72 -34.81
N ALA A 570 22.84 -9.17 -35.66
CA ALA A 570 23.76 -9.93 -36.51
C ALA A 570 25.22 -9.55 -36.25
N GLY A 571 25.98 -10.47 -35.66
CA GLY A 571 27.42 -10.50 -35.87
C GLY A 571 28.27 -9.60 -34.97
N ALA A 572 27.79 -9.15 -33.84
CA ALA A 572 28.62 -8.46 -32.84
C ALA A 572 29.49 -9.43 -32.04
N THR A 573 30.18 -10.35 -32.72
CA THR A 573 31.09 -11.32 -32.10
C THR A 573 32.18 -10.62 -31.30
N GLY A 574 32.30 -11.01 -30.02
CA GLY A 574 33.30 -10.47 -29.08
C GLY A 574 32.79 -9.32 -28.22
N THR A 575 31.56 -8.82 -28.43
CA THR A 575 30.96 -7.78 -27.58
C THR A 575 30.36 -8.40 -26.30
N GLU A 576 29.97 -9.67 -26.34
CA GLU A 576 29.44 -10.43 -25.22
C GLU A 576 30.37 -10.36 -23.98
N ILE A 577 31.71 -10.43 -24.19
CA ILE A 577 32.67 -10.33 -23.10
C ILE A 577 32.59 -8.98 -22.40
N GLN A 578 32.41 -7.90 -23.15
CA GLN A 578 32.29 -6.56 -22.59
C GLN A 578 30.98 -6.42 -21.80
N TYR A 579 29.85 -6.94 -22.32
CA TYR A 579 28.60 -6.95 -21.58
C TYR A 579 28.71 -7.77 -20.29
N MET A 580 29.35 -8.94 -20.30
CA MET A 580 29.61 -9.75 -19.11
C MET A 580 30.43 -9.00 -18.05
N GLN A 581 31.31 -8.10 -18.45
CA GLN A 581 32.07 -7.24 -17.53
C GLN A 581 31.18 -6.15 -16.94
N GLU A 582 30.41 -5.46 -17.81
CA GLU A 582 29.56 -4.33 -17.42
C GLU A 582 28.34 -4.72 -16.57
N VAL A 583 27.92 -5.97 -16.58
CA VAL A 583 26.94 -6.51 -15.62
C VAL A 583 27.36 -6.29 -14.16
N ASN A 584 28.68 -6.16 -13.90
CA ASN A 584 29.22 -5.92 -12.56
C ASN A 584 29.67 -4.47 -12.34
N SER A 585 29.25 -3.53 -13.18
CA SER A 585 29.44 -2.09 -12.98
C SER A 585 28.88 -1.62 -11.64
N ASP A 586 29.40 -0.53 -11.10
CA ASP A 586 28.87 0.10 -9.88
C ASP A 586 27.55 0.90 -10.14
N HIS A 587 27.16 1.06 -11.42
CA HIS A 587 25.98 1.83 -11.85
C HIS A 587 24.89 0.91 -12.38
N GLU A 588 23.68 1.03 -11.84
CA GLU A 588 22.54 0.19 -12.19
C GLU A 588 22.13 0.32 -13.66
N GLU A 589 22.16 1.54 -14.21
CA GLU A 589 21.82 1.82 -15.61
C GLU A 589 22.72 1.04 -16.57
N ILE A 590 24.01 0.96 -16.26
CA ILE A 590 24.99 0.19 -17.05
C ILE A 590 24.72 -1.31 -16.89
N GLN A 591 24.43 -1.78 -15.67
CA GLN A 591 24.09 -3.18 -15.41
C GLN A 591 22.86 -3.61 -16.21
N ILE A 592 21.81 -2.78 -16.19
CA ILE A 592 20.55 -3.02 -16.90
C ILE A 592 20.80 -3.12 -18.41
N ALA A 593 21.49 -2.14 -18.98
CA ALA A 593 21.79 -2.11 -20.42
C ALA A 593 22.61 -3.34 -20.85
N ALA A 594 23.59 -3.75 -20.04
CA ALA A 594 24.41 -4.93 -20.30
C ALA A 594 23.62 -6.25 -20.21
N LEU A 595 22.71 -6.37 -19.24
CA LEU A 595 21.82 -7.53 -19.08
C LEU A 595 20.85 -7.66 -20.25
N GLU A 596 20.25 -6.56 -20.69
CA GLU A 596 19.39 -6.54 -21.89
C GLU A 596 20.13 -6.93 -23.16
N ALA A 597 21.33 -6.40 -23.35
CA ALA A 597 22.17 -6.77 -24.48
C ALA A 597 22.53 -8.26 -24.49
N LEU A 598 22.86 -8.84 -23.31
CA LEU A 598 23.16 -10.26 -23.18
C LEU A 598 21.99 -11.17 -23.52
N SER A 599 20.75 -10.73 -23.40
CA SER A 599 19.56 -11.53 -23.75
C SER A 599 19.54 -11.98 -25.22
N ASN A 600 20.29 -11.30 -26.08
CA ASN A 600 20.42 -11.64 -27.50
C ASN A 600 21.45 -12.74 -27.80
N TYR A 601 22.29 -13.14 -26.82
CA TYR A 601 23.35 -14.14 -26.97
C TYR A 601 22.90 -15.53 -26.49
N LYS A 602 21.83 -16.06 -27.09
CA LYS A 602 21.18 -17.33 -26.70
C LYS A 602 22.07 -18.56 -26.89
N GLU A 603 23.01 -18.50 -27.81
CA GLU A 603 23.90 -19.62 -28.16
C GLU A 603 25.20 -19.64 -27.33
N ASP A 604 25.48 -18.61 -26.51
CA ASP A 604 26.67 -18.58 -25.68
C ASP A 604 26.46 -19.32 -24.35
N GLU A 605 27.22 -20.38 -24.12
CA GLU A 605 27.09 -21.25 -22.93
C GLU A 605 27.38 -20.51 -21.59
N ASN A 606 28.11 -19.40 -21.62
CA ASN A 606 28.54 -18.65 -20.43
C ASN A 606 27.47 -17.60 -20.02
N VAL A 607 26.76 -17.02 -20.98
CA VAL A 607 25.81 -15.93 -20.77
C VAL A 607 24.73 -16.27 -19.73
N PRO A 608 24.06 -17.44 -19.79
CA PRO A 608 23.07 -17.78 -18.77
C PRO A 608 23.65 -17.83 -17.34
N GLY A 609 24.91 -18.26 -17.21
CA GLY A 609 25.57 -18.32 -15.90
C GLY A 609 25.89 -16.95 -15.31
N VAL A 610 26.33 -16.01 -16.15
CA VAL A 610 26.60 -14.62 -15.73
C VAL A 610 25.32 -13.92 -15.31
N ILE A 611 24.25 -14.02 -16.10
CA ILE A 611 22.94 -13.40 -15.78
C ILE A 611 22.38 -14.01 -14.51
N GLN A 612 22.42 -15.34 -14.35
CA GLN A 612 21.99 -16.03 -13.13
C GLN A 612 22.73 -15.51 -11.89
N GLN A 613 24.05 -15.40 -11.96
CA GLN A 613 24.86 -14.92 -10.85
C GLN A 613 24.48 -13.48 -10.45
N LYS A 614 24.20 -12.62 -11.43
CA LYS A 614 23.75 -11.25 -11.17
C LYS A 614 22.37 -11.23 -10.53
N MET A 615 21.42 -12.00 -11.06
CA MET A 615 20.07 -12.16 -10.53
C MET A 615 20.07 -12.63 -9.06
N GLU A 616 20.96 -13.57 -8.71
CA GLU A 616 21.09 -14.09 -7.35
C GLU A 616 21.72 -13.08 -6.37
N ARG A 617 22.59 -12.19 -6.82
CA ARG A 617 23.40 -11.32 -5.94
C ARG A 617 22.91 -9.90 -5.82
N THR A 618 22.13 -9.40 -6.76
CA THR A 618 21.69 -8.01 -6.74
C THR A 618 20.72 -7.75 -5.59
N SER A 619 20.84 -6.59 -4.94
CA SER A 619 19.86 -6.06 -4.01
C SER A 619 18.80 -5.17 -4.69
N SER A 620 19.10 -4.65 -5.88
CA SER A 620 18.20 -3.81 -6.67
C SER A 620 17.06 -4.63 -7.26
N SER A 621 15.82 -4.15 -7.10
CA SER A 621 14.62 -4.74 -7.69
C SER A 621 14.60 -4.60 -9.20
N ASP A 622 15.10 -3.49 -9.73
CA ASP A 622 15.12 -3.18 -11.16
C ASP A 622 16.13 -4.05 -11.89
N VAL A 623 17.33 -4.13 -11.35
CA VAL A 623 18.38 -5.04 -11.87
C VAL A 623 17.92 -6.50 -11.81
N PHE A 624 17.25 -6.93 -10.72
CA PHE A 624 16.67 -8.27 -10.62
C PHE A 624 15.62 -8.54 -11.70
N THR A 625 14.71 -7.58 -11.91
CA THR A 625 13.64 -7.71 -12.90
C THR A 625 14.18 -7.87 -14.32
N VAL A 626 15.18 -7.07 -14.68
CA VAL A 626 15.82 -7.17 -15.99
C VAL A 626 16.64 -8.45 -16.09
N ALA A 627 17.42 -8.79 -15.07
CA ALA A 627 18.20 -10.05 -15.05
C ALA A 627 17.29 -11.28 -15.18
N LYS A 628 16.15 -11.32 -14.49
CA LYS A 628 15.13 -12.37 -14.61
C LYS A 628 14.63 -12.48 -16.05
N ARG A 629 14.21 -11.36 -16.66
CA ARG A 629 13.72 -11.33 -18.05
C ARG A 629 14.77 -11.84 -19.02
N SER A 630 15.98 -11.33 -18.93
CA SER A 630 17.11 -11.75 -19.79
C SER A 630 17.48 -13.22 -19.56
N PHE A 631 17.46 -13.70 -18.32
CA PHE A 631 17.71 -15.11 -17.98
C PHE A 631 16.66 -16.05 -18.59
N LEU A 632 15.39 -15.66 -18.57
CA LEU A 632 14.32 -16.44 -19.17
C LEU A 632 14.47 -16.60 -20.70
N GLU A 633 15.09 -15.65 -21.37
CA GLU A 633 15.36 -15.69 -22.82
C GLU A 633 16.50 -16.65 -23.20
N VAL A 634 17.55 -16.74 -22.35
CA VAL A 634 18.80 -17.45 -22.71
C VAL A 634 18.95 -18.80 -22.01
N ALA A 635 18.28 -19.06 -20.88
CA ALA A 635 18.44 -20.29 -20.12
C ALA A 635 17.46 -21.38 -20.57
N ASP A 636 17.91 -22.63 -20.53
CA ASP A 636 17.05 -23.80 -20.70
C ASP A 636 16.21 -24.09 -19.44
N LEU A 637 15.17 -24.91 -19.56
CA LEU A 637 14.25 -25.23 -18.47
C LEU A 637 14.95 -25.85 -17.24
N PRO A 638 15.87 -26.83 -17.38
CA PRO A 638 16.60 -27.36 -16.22
C PRO A 638 17.37 -26.31 -15.44
N ARG A 639 17.98 -25.35 -16.12
CA ARG A 639 18.72 -24.25 -15.49
C ARG A 639 17.76 -23.27 -14.81
N LYS A 640 16.61 -22.95 -15.42
CA LYS A 640 15.57 -22.12 -14.82
C LYS A 640 15.05 -22.73 -13.51
N ILE A 641 14.76 -24.04 -13.50
CA ILE A 641 14.33 -24.78 -12.30
C ILE A 641 15.42 -24.74 -11.22
N SER A 642 16.70 -24.99 -11.60
CA SER A 642 17.81 -24.95 -10.67
C SER A 642 18.02 -23.56 -10.06
N ALA A 643 17.91 -22.49 -10.86
CA ALA A 643 17.99 -21.10 -10.38
C ALA A 643 16.85 -20.78 -9.41
N THR A 644 15.62 -21.22 -9.71
CA THR A 644 14.46 -21.02 -8.82
C THR A 644 14.68 -21.68 -7.46
N LYS A 645 15.15 -22.92 -7.42
CA LYS A 645 15.49 -23.61 -6.17
C LYS A 645 16.60 -22.89 -5.38
N ARG A 646 17.58 -22.34 -6.07
CA ARG A 646 18.68 -21.63 -5.42
C ARG A 646 18.22 -20.29 -4.84
N LEU A 647 17.29 -19.61 -5.51
CA LEU A 647 16.70 -18.37 -5.00
C LEU A 647 15.96 -18.58 -3.65
N ILE A 648 15.31 -19.72 -3.43
CA ILE A 648 14.71 -20.05 -2.13
C ILE A 648 15.74 -20.01 -0.99
N GLN A 649 16.97 -20.47 -1.25
CA GLN A 649 18.02 -20.56 -0.23
C GLN A 649 18.65 -19.21 0.12
N ILE A 650 18.55 -18.22 -0.75
CA ILE A 650 19.20 -16.91 -0.59
C ILE A 650 18.22 -15.77 -0.35
N ASP A 651 16.95 -15.93 -0.71
CA ASP A 651 15.88 -14.97 -0.49
C ASP A 651 14.92 -15.52 0.56
N THR A 652 15.08 -15.07 1.79
CA THR A 652 14.24 -15.50 2.93
C THR A 652 12.76 -15.16 2.78
N THR A 653 12.42 -14.24 1.86
CA THR A 653 11.01 -13.94 1.54
C THR A 653 10.42 -14.91 0.51
N GLY A 654 11.23 -15.60 -0.26
CA GLY A 654 10.80 -16.45 -1.37
C GLY A 654 10.20 -15.70 -2.56
N ALA A 655 10.10 -14.37 -2.50
CA ALA A 655 9.43 -13.55 -3.53
C ALA A 655 10.13 -13.65 -4.89
N ARG A 656 11.47 -13.69 -4.91
CA ARG A 656 12.26 -13.84 -6.14
C ARG A 656 12.08 -15.22 -6.77
N SER A 657 12.06 -16.25 -5.94
CA SER A 657 11.79 -17.63 -6.38
C SER A 657 10.38 -17.74 -6.96
N LEU A 658 9.38 -17.22 -6.26
CA LEU A 658 8.00 -17.18 -6.73
C LEU A 658 7.86 -16.43 -8.07
N SER A 659 8.56 -15.30 -8.21
CA SER A 659 8.55 -14.49 -9.43
C SER A 659 9.11 -15.25 -10.65
N LEU A 660 10.15 -16.06 -10.46
CA LEU A 660 10.70 -16.89 -11.53
C LEU A 660 9.81 -18.14 -11.78
N LEU A 661 9.28 -18.75 -10.71
CA LEU A 661 8.40 -19.91 -10.79
C LEU A 661 7.14 -19.64 -11.63
N LYS A 662 6.55 -18.46 -11.52
CA LYS A 662 5.38 -18.03 -12.30
C LYS A 662 5.56 -18.19 -13.82
N GLU A 663 6.79 -17.99 -14.28
CA GLU A 663 7.12 -18.02 -15.71
C GLU A 663 7.39 -19.44 -16.23
N ILE A 664 7.78 -20.37 -15.34
CA ILE A 664 8.24 -21.71 -15.76
C ILE A 664 7.27 -22.83 -15.45
N ILE A 665 6.38 -22.69 -14.45
CA ILE A 665 5.53 -23.78 -13.97
C ILE A 665 4.62 -24.37 -15.06
N SER A 666 4.15 -23.55 -15.99
CA SER A 666 3.31 -24.00 -17.11
C SER A 666 4.06 -24.82 -18.17
N THR A 667 5.39 -24.73 -18.20
CA THR A 667 6.25 -25.42 -19.17
C THR A 667 6.96 -26.63 -18.58
N ASP A 668 6.96 -26.78 -17.25
CA ASP A 668 7.59 -27.92 -16.58
C ASP A 668 6.70 -29.16 -16.58
N THR A 669 7.06 -30.14 -17.33
CA THR A 669 6.39 -31.44 -17.38
C THR A 669 6.91 -32.44 -16.32
N THR A 670 7.88 -32.04 -15.49
CA THR A 670 8.60 -32.95 -14.57
C THR A 670 8.12 -32.88 -13.12
N THR A 671 7.11 -32.10 -12.80
CA THR A 671 6.62 -31.84 -11.43
C THR A 671 7.61 -31.12 -10.49
N GLN A 672 8.80 -30.73 -10.95
CA GLN A 672 9.78 -30.05 -10.09
C GLN A 672 9.33 -28.64 -9.71
N SER A 673 8.67 -27.93 -10.63
CA SER A 673 8.08 -26.62 -10.35
C SER A 673 6.92 -26.72 -9.34
N GLN A 674 6.13 -27.81 -9.38
CA GLN A 674 5.11 -28.08 -8.36
C GLN A 674 5.77 -28.25 -6.98
N GLN A 675 6.84 -29.03 -6.87
CA GLN A 675 7.57 -29.22 -5.60
C GLN A 675 8.13 -27.89 -5.05
N ILE A 676 8.61 -26.99 -5.94
CA ILE A 676 9.05 -25.65 -5.53
C ILE A 676 7.88 -24.83 -5.00
N ALA A 677 6.72 -24.90 -5.66
CA ALA A 677 5.52 -24.21 -5.18
C ALA A 677 5.09 -24.74 -3.80
N GLU A 678 5.15 -26.06 -3.57
CA GLU A 678 4.85 -26.68 -2.28
C GLU A 678 5.81 -26.22 -1.18
N GLU A 679 7.13 -26.10 -1.48
CA GLU A 679 8.11 -25.56 -0.55
C GLU A 679 7.78 -24.10 -0.17
N LEU A 680 7.38 -23.27 -1.14
CA LEU A 680 7.02 -21.86 -0.92
C LEU A 680 5.70 -21.65 -0.15
N ILE A 681 4.87 -22.69 0.04
CA ILE A 681 3.68 -22.62 0.91
C ILE A 681 4.07 -22.75 2.39
N SER A 682 5.26 -23.25 2.71
CA SER A 682 5.72 -23.42 4.10
C SER A 682 5.51 -22.16 4.93
N PHE A 683 5.21 -22.34 6.22
CA PHE A 683 5.03 -21.24 7.19
C PHE A 683 6.28 -20.36 7.39
N GLU A 684 7.44 -20.79 6.90
CA GLU A 684 8.68 -20.02 6.92
C GLU A 684 8.64 -18.79 6.03
N PHE A 685 7.74 -18.77 5.03
CA PHE A 685 7.59 -17.67 4.08
C PHE A 685 6.45 -16.71 4.46
N PRO A 686 6.53 -15.44 4.04
CA PRO A 686 5.45 -14.48 4.20
C PRO A 686 4.17 -14.90 3.47
N TYR A 687 3.03 -14.43 3.95
CA TYR A 687 1.72 -14.71 3.34
C TYR A 687 1.69 -14.46 1.82
N SER A 688 2.26 -13.34 1.36
CA SER A 688 2.28 -12.99 -0.08
C SER A 688 2.95 -14.05 -0.96
N THR A 689 4.02 -14.67 -0.47
CA THR A 689 4.70 -15.78 -1.15
C THR A 689 3.88 -17.06 -1.08
N ARG A 690 3.36 -17.40 0.09
CA ARG A 690 2.56 -18.60 0.33
C ARG A 690 1.28 -18.61 -0.52
N ILE A 691 0.52 -17.52 -0.51
CA ILE A 691 -0.71 -17.41 -1.31
C ILE A 691 -0.42 -17.38 -2.80
N GLY A 692 0.70 -16.76 -3.22
CA GLY A 692 1.16 -16.76 -4.60
C GLY A 692 1.49 -18.17 -5.09
N ALA A 693 2.18 -18.96 -4.29
CA ALA A 693 2.52 -20.35 -4.59
C ALA A 693 1.27 -21.25 -4.62
N LEU A 694 0.34 -21.08 -3.67
CA LEU A 694 -0.93 -21.82 -3.64
C LEU A 694 -1.79 -21.49 -4.87
N ASN A 695 -1.85 -20.24 -5.29
CA ASN A 695 -2.53 -19.83 -6.52
C ASN A 695 -1.94 -20.49 -7.78
N LEU A 696 -0.61 -20.67 -7.84
CA LEU A 696 0.03 -21.38 -8.95
C LEU A 696 -0.38 -22.86 -8.96
N LEU A 697 -0.43 -23.51 -7.81
CA LEU A 697 -0.88 -24.90 -7.70
C LEU A 697 -2.36 -25.03 -8.09
N LEU A 698 -3.23 -24.15 -7.60
CA LEU A 698 -4.66 -24.14 -7.97
C LEU A 698 -4.91 -23.93 -9.48
N LYS A 699 -3.98 -23.29 -10.15
CA LYS A 699 -4.05 -23.03 -11.59
C LYS A 699 -3.50 -24.17 -12.45
N HIS A 700 -2.49 -24.93 -11.95
CA HIS A 700 -1.71 -25.84 -12.79
C HIS A 700 -1.79 -27.32 -12.34
N VAL A 701 -2.37 -27.62 -11.18
CA VAL A 701 -2.53 -28.99 -10.66
C VAL A 701 -4.00 -29.32 -10.57
N GLU A 702 -4.46 -30.30 -11.38
CA GLU A 702 -5.87 -30.74 -11.45
C GLU A 702 -6.10 -32.11 -10.79
N ASP A 703 -5.08 -32.65 -10.09
CA ASP A 703 -5.13 -33.97 -9.47
C ASP A 703 -5.95 -33.93 -8.17
N GLY A 704 -7.09 -34.67 -8.17
CA GLY A 704 -8.01 -34.75 -7.02
C GLY A 704 -7.38 -35.41 -5.79
N ASP A 705 -6.56 -36.46 -5.95
CA ASP A 705 -5.89 -37.11 -4.80
C ASP A 705 -4.88 -36.17 -4.15
N TYR A 706 -4.19 -35.38 -4.96
CA TYR A 706 -3.32 -34.32 -4.49
C TYR A 706 -4.10 -33.31 -3.64
N TRP A 707 -5.20 -32.76 -4.17
CA TRP A 707 -5.97 -31.73 -3.48
C TRP A 707 -6.66 -32.26 -2.23
N GLY A 708 -7.17 -33.48 -2.25
CA GLY A 708 -7.75 -34.10 -1.05
C GLY A 708 -6.76 -34.14 0.11
N SER A 709 -5.50 -34.50 -0.16
CA SER A 709 -4.43 -34.52 0.85
C SER A 709 -4.01 -33.11 1.26
N LYS A 710 -3.88 -32.17 0.31
CA LYS A 710 -3.39 -30.82 0.55
C LYS A 710 -4.40 -29.97 1.33
N ILE A 711 -5.69 -30.12 1.10
CA ILE A 711 -6.76 -29.46 1.88
C ILE A 711 -6.69 -29.90 3.34
N VAL A 712 -6.58 -31.19 3.61
CA VAL A 712 -6.47 -31.72 4.98
C VAL A 712 -5.19 -31.22 5.66
N GLU A 713 -4.04 -31.19 4.95
CA GLU A 713 -2.78 -30.67 5.46
C GLU A 713 -2.89 -29.18 5.87
N LEU A 714 -3.37 -28.35 4.97
CA LEU A 714 -3.40 -26.89 5.16
C LEU A 714 -4.64 -26.41 5.96
N SER A 715 -5.62 -27.27 6.25
CA SER A 715 -6.74 -26.92 7.12
C SER A 715 -6.33 -26.62 8.56
N SER A 716 -5.13 -27.03 8.98
CA SER A 716 -4.55 -26.72 10.28
C SER A 716 -3.53 -25.58 10.24
N ASP A 717 -3.42 -24.88 9.12
CA ASP A 717 -2.51 -23.74 9.00
C ASP A 717 -2.88 -22.62 9.99
N PHE A 718 -1.88 -21.94 10.54
CA PHE A 718 -2.13 -20.84 11.48
C PHE A 718 -2.85 -19.66 10.80
N ASP A 719 -2.59 -19.42 9.49
CA ASP A 719 -3.17 -18.31 8.74
C ASP A 719 -4.54 -18.72 8.16
N PRO A 720 -5.63 -18.14 8.65
CA PRO A 720 -6.98 -18.49 8.17
C PRO A 720 -7.19 -18.16 6.68
N ARG A 721 -6.41 -17.23 6.11
CA ARG A 721 -6.46 -16.91 4.68
C ARG A 721 -5.91 -18.07 3.83
N ILE A 722 -4.90 -18.78 4.31
CA ILE A 722 -4.38 -20.00 3.67
C ILE A 722 -5.40 -21.14 3.81
N ARG A 723 -6.00 -21.31 5.02
CA ARG A 723 -7.06 -22.30 5.24
C ARG A 723 -8.26 -22.07 4.32
N LEU A 724 -8.68 -20.81 4.17
CA LEU A 724 -9.75 -20.47 3.24
C LEU A 724 -9.36 -20.75 1.79
N LYS A 725 -8.16 -20.32 1.39
CA LYS A 725 -7.72 -20.44 -0.01
C LYS A 725 -7.56 -21.89 -0.48
N VAL A 726 -7.09 -22.78 0.38
CA VAL A 726 -6.89 -24.19 0.00
C VAL A 726 -8.21 -24.91 -0.29
N LEU A 727 -9.33 -24.46 0.31
CA LEU A 727 -10.66 -25.00 0.03
C LEU A 727 -11.10 -24.83 -1.43
N GLU A 728 -10.55 -23.89 -2.17
CA GLU A 728 -10.78 -23.79 -3.61
C GLU A 728 -10.32 -25.05 -4.39
N GLY A 729 -9.47 -25.86 -3.78
CA GLY A 729 -9.06 -27.15 -4.33
C GLY A 729 -10.19 -28.21 -4.34
N LEU A 730 -11.28 -28.01 -3.58
CA LEU A 730 -12.46 -28.91 -3.57
C LEU A 730 -13.04 -29.09 -4.97
N LYS A 731 -12.94 -28.08 -5.83
CA LYS A 731 -13.39 -28.13 -7.24
C LYS A 731 -12.75 -29.25 -8.08
N PHE A 732 -11.62 -29.81 -7.65
CA PHE A 732 -10.89 -30.85 -8.35
C PHE A 732 -11.25 -32.28 -7.86
N LEU A 733 -12.06 -32.41 -6.78
CA LEU A 733 -12.50 -33.66 -6.21
C LEU A 733 -13.83 -34.10 -6.82
N SER A 734 -14.20 -35.39 -6.56
CA SER A 734 -15.57 -35.81 -6.79
C SER A 734 -16.52 -35.14 -5.79
N GLU A 735 -17.79 -34.95 -6.14
CA GLU A 735 -18.80 -34.31 -5.28
C GLU A 735 -18.85 -34.95 -3.88
N THR A 736 -18.81 -36.28 -3.81
CA THR A 736 -18.83 -37.01 -2.53
C THR A 736 -17.55 -36.80 -1.71
N ASP A 737 -16.37 -36.77 -2.35
CA ASP A 737 -15.11 -36.55 -1.65
C ASP A 737 -15.00 -35.09 -1.20
N ALA A 738 -15.48 -34.14 -2.00
CA ALA A 738 -15.51 -32.73 -1.65
C ALA A 738 -16.39 -32.48 -0.41
N GLU A 739 -17.63 -33.07 -0.37
CA GLU A 739 -18.51 -32.98 0.81
C GLU A 739 -17.83 -33.56 2.05
N ASN A 740 -17.27 -34.77 1.96
CA ASN A 740 -16.65 -35.44 3.09
C ASN A 740 -15.45 -34.68 3.66
N ILE A 741 -14.58 -34.14 2.78
CA ILE A 741 -13.40 -33.42 3.19
C ILE A 741 -13.80 -32.05 3.74
N SER A 742 -14.73 -31.34 3.11
CA SER A 742 -15.23 -30.04 3.60
C SER A 742 -15.85 -30.19 4.99
N ASP A 743 -16.73 -31.15 5.19
CA ASP A 743 -17.34 -31.41 6.50
C ASP A 743 -16.27 -31.73 7.57
N ALA A 744 -15.30 -32.59 7.25
CA ALA A 744 -14.24 -32.95 8.19
C ALA A 744 -13.35 -31.74 8.58
N VAL A 745 -13.04 -30.88 7.64
CA VAL A 745 -12.21 -29.67 7.87
C VAL A 745 -13.01 -28.62 8.65
N LEU A 746 -14.25 -28.34 8.27
CA LEU A 746 -15.07 -27.29 8.89
C LEU A 746 -15.52 -27.63 10.33
N ILE A 747 -15.53 -28.91 10.72
CA ILE A 747 -15.80 -29.32 12.12
C ILE A 747 -14.75 -28.76 13.08
N SER A 748 -13.49 -28.63 12.66
CA SER A 748 -12.39 -28.14 13.49
C SER A 748 -12.09 -26.64 13.28
N GLU A 749 -12.73 -26.02 12.31
CA GLU A 749 -12.52 -24.61 12.00
C GLU A 749 -13.21 -23.70 13.02
N PHE A 750 -12.54 -22.63 13.40
CA PHE A 750 -13.05 -21.66 14.37
C PHE A 750 -13.12 -20.24 13.81
N ASP A 751 -12.39 -19.93 12.73
CA ASP A 751 -12.48 -18.61 12.11
C ASP A 751 -13.80 -18.44 11.34
N LEU A 752 -14.58 -17.45 11.73
CA LEU A 752 -15.93 -17.21 11.18
C LEU A 752 -15.91 -16.99 9.66
N ARG A 753 -14.87 -16.38 9.12
CA ARG A 753 -14.73 -16.09 7.68
C ARG A 753 -14.50 -17.36 6.89
N VAL A 754 -13.68 -18.28 7.41
CA VAL A 754 -13.45 -19.59 6.80
C VAL A 754 -14.69 -20.46 6.90
N LEU A 755 -15.39 -20.44 8.05
CA LEU A 755 -16.63 -21.18 8.25
C LEU A 755 -17.76 -20.74 7.32
N MET A 756 -17.91 -19.44 7.10
CA MET A 756 -18.96 -18.91 6.22
C MET A 756 -18.67 -19.24 4.76
N SER A 757 -17.46 -18.94 4.30
CA SER A 757 -17.07 -19.15 2.91
C SER A 757 -16.91 -20.64 2.56
N GLY A 758 -16.41 -21.47 3.48
CA GLY A 758 -16.25 -22.91 3.26
C GLY A 758 -17.57 -23.69 3.15
N LYS A 759 -18.68 -23.15 3.66
CA LYS A 759 -20.03 -23.74 3.50
C LYS A 759 -20.67 -23.40 2.15
N GLU A 760 -20.09 -22.52 1.38
CA GLU A 760 -20.57 -22.08 0.07
C GLU A 760 -19.85 -22.74 -1.09
N LEU A 761 -18.62 -23.21 -0.85
CA LEU A 761 -17.82 -23.98 -1.79
C LEU A 761 -18.31 -25.41 -1.89
#